data_a8d86f3b744c50eaac27bd6185b7ab97
#
_entry.id   a8d86f3b744c50eaac27bd6185b7ab97
#
_cell.length_a   1.000
_cell.length_b   1.000
_cell.length_c   1.000
_cell.angle_alpha   90.00
_cell.angle_beta   90.00
_cell.angle_gamma   90.00
#
_symmetry.space_group_name_H-M   'P 1'
#
loop_
_entity.id
_entity.type
_entity.pdbx_description
1 polymer ?
#
loop_
_entity_poly.entity_id
_entity_poly.type
_entity_poly.pdbx_seq_one_letter_code
_entity_poly.pdbx_strand_id
1 'polypeptide(L)'
;HYFNDTLHEAGHFLRSHVQRQKVFGKDVPSTKGMASEWKTLPKDIYPVGASQYTGQAKAVAGALDELRNAGVSPKDIAVVLADESLLNPVLSFLPEAYDKVNITMGYPLDQTALAGTVRLWITVIEYALKNQRRSEKWTFYYRSLCALFTDPLFNKYWSGPAGENPLEWNAEIVKGNRVFTSASEWVRRCATGPKGYAALFEAQDPKGWMTALQSWLKHVGRTEEHDPLVQNTAYHIHTLLAQLTRTLTLEVEPLVLLKLIKQQLRSGTVDFVGEPLEGLQIMGILESRTLDFKHVVLAGVNEGVLPAGRRFNSLLPYDIKRNYGLPTYEEKDAVYAYHFYRIQQRCLSSTITFNTDTEAMGGGEPSRFLVQLEHELKNTACTVHPRTFLQGPVAPNSMEQLFSAEKTPSVVQAFEAWMARGISASSLNELTGMPDRFYQKRLIRVKEEEEVEEQVSAMVMGNLIHKGLEKVYEPFVGKPITNIDVDQWTAQAYEAGLTYLIEVERYSKSALNQGRNLLTLEICKKMIRQFLQYDARRAAQGSLILKGVETKLDFEMLHPILQLPMKFNGVVDRLEVYENAFIIWDYKSGAIGPSDLSLSGLDDLWKGSKGKPLQILLYAWLLWKKELVSHPFPWHSGMFKLQSGQPEHLLRGAALGKSNDITEELLRDFEKALCDYLAEVHSNGLPFVEKPKYEFN
;
A
#
# COMPACT_ATOMS: atom_id res chain seq x y z
N HIS A 1 -42.83 32.02 0.14
CA HIS A 1 -43.28 31.24 1.30
C HIS A 1 -42.26 31.34 2.45
N TYR A 2 -41.01 30.91 2.28
CA TYR A 2 -39.95 31.00 3.28
C TYR A 2 -39.53 32.44 3.61
N PHE A 3 -39.91 33.42 2.82
CA PHE A 3 -39.71 34.83 3.15
C PHE A 3 -40.70 35.33 4.21
N ASN A 4 -41.93 34.82 4.20
CA ASN A 4 -42.98 35.23 5.13
C ASN A 4 -42.98 34.38 6.43
N ASP A 5 -42.32 33.25 6.40
CA ASP A 5 -42.15 32.41 7.58
C ASP A 5 -40.97 32.94 8.41
N THR A 6 -41.28 33.43 9.62
CA THR A 6 -40.30 34.06 10.51
C THR A 6 -39.27 33.04 11.05
N LEU A 7 -39.58 31.77 11.02
CA LEU A 7 -38.72 30.70 11.50
C LEU A 7 -37.84 30.10 10.40
N HIS A 8 -38.15 30.32 9.12
CA HIS A 8 -37.44 29.73 8.02
C HIS A 8 -36.09 30.40 7.77
N GLU A 9 -34.97 29.62 7.85
CA GLU A 9 -33.60 30.12 7.76
C GLU A 9 -33.30 30.85 6.43
N ALA A 10 -33.76 30.33 5.29
CA ALA A 10 -33.54 30.90 3.95
C ALA A 10 -34.05 32.31 3.79
N GLY A 11 -35.02 32.74 4.60
CA GLY A 11 -35.60 34.12 4.59
C GLY A 11 -34.85 35.11 5.47
N HIS A 12 -33.88 34.69 6.27
CA HIS A 12 -33.26 35.51 7.33
C HIS A 12 -32.74 36.86 6.84
N PHE A 13 -31.86 36.85 5.84
CA PHE A 13 -31.26 38.11 5.34
C PHE A 13 -32.26 39.02 4.63
N LEU A 14 -33.22 38.46 3.92
CA LEU A 14 -34.23 39.21 3.23
C LEU A 14 -35.17 39.92 4.22
N ARG A 15 -35.58 39.23 5.28
CA ARG A 15 -36.36 39.82 6.37
C ARG A 15 -35.60 40.97 7.07
N SER A 16 -34.31 40.71 7.37
CA SER A 16 -33.43 41.72 7.98
C SER A 16 -33.27 42.96 7.08
N HIS A 17 -33.12 42.74 5.76
CA HIS A 17 -33.01 43.83 4.80
C HIS A 17 -34.29 44.66 4.72
N VAL A 18 -35.46 44.03 4.64
CA VAL A 18 -36.77 44.71 4.62
C VAL A 18 -36.99 45.51 5.91
N GLN A 19 -36.63 44.98 7.07
CA GLN A 19 -36.71 45.67 8.35
C GLN A 19 -35.82 46.94 8.37
N ARG A 20 -34.55 46.80 7.92
CA ARG A 20 -33.61 47.95 7.84
C ARG A 20 -34.12 49.03 6.91
N GLN A 21 -34.67 48.70 5.73
CA GLN A 21 -35.23 49.68 4.81
C GLN A 21 -36.43 50.41 5.41
N LYS A 22 -37.31 49.74 6.13
CA LYS A 22 -38.42 50.35 6.85
C LYS A 22 -37.94 51.36 7.91
N VAL A 23 -36.89 51.03 8.65
CA VAL A 23 -36.28 51.90 9.67
C VAL A 23 -35.71 53.18 9.03
N PHE A 24 -35.20 53.12 7.81
CA PHE A 24 -34.63 54.25 7.08
C PHE A 24 -35.67 55.03 6.24
N GLY A 25 -36.98 54.72 6.39
CA GLY A 25 -38.07 55.43 5.70
C GLY A 25 -38.08 55.27 4.18
N LYS A 26 -37.42 54.27 3.63
CA LYS A 26 -37.43 53.96 2.19
C LYS A 26 -38.65 53.12 1.84
N ASP A 27 -39.30 53.43 0.70
CA ASP A 27 -40.32 52.55 0.12
C ASP A 27 -39.71 51.16 -0.21
N VAL A 28 -40.16 50.15 0.50
CA VAL A 28 -39.79 48.80 0.25
C VAL A 28 -40.61 48.27 -0.91
N PRO A 29 -40.04 47.77 -2.00
CA PRO A 29 -40.78 47.11 -3.08
C PRO A 29 -41.77 46.12 -2.48
N SER A 30 -43.02 46.15 -2.94
CA SER A 30 -44.05 45.24 -2.47
C SER A 30 -43.53 43.79 -2.55
N THR A 31 -43.43 43.08 -1.41
CA THR A 31 -43.14 41.65 -1.36
C THR A 31 -44.31 40.79 -1.84
N LYS A 32 -45.44 41.45 -2.27
CA LYS A 32 -46.56 40.77 -2.91
C LYS A 32 -46.10 40.23 -4.27
N GLY A 33 -46.01 38.93 -4.39
CA GLY A 33 -45.53 38.22 -5.59
C GLY A 33 -44.16 37.57 -5.47
N MET A 34 -43.36 37.94 -4.48
CA MET A 34 -42.14 37.15 -4.18
C MET A 34 -42.54 35.80 -3.58
N ALA A 35 -42.13 34.72 -4.22
CA ALA A 35 -42.15 33.35 -3.67
C ALA A 35 -43.47 32.55 -3.72
N SER A 36 -44.47 32.95 -4.51
CA SER A 36 -45.59 32.01 -4.80
C SER A 36 -45.15 30.81 -5.66
N GLU A 37 -44.18 31.04 -6.54
CA GLU A 37 -43.68 30.06 -7.52
C GLU A 37 -43.16 28.76 -6.87
N TRP A 38 -42.62 28.82 -5.68
CA TRP A 38 -42.11 27.67 -4.98
C TRP A 38 -43.16 26.57 -4.70
N LYS A 39 -44.38 26.95 -4.41
CA LYS A 39 -45.50 26.02 -4.13
C LYS A 39 -46.50 25.90 -5.28
N THR A 40 -46.50 26.82 -6.23
CA THR A 40 -47.49 26.92 -7.31
C THR A 40 -46.98 26.34 -8.64
N LEU A 41 -45.67 26.36 -8.89
CA LEU A 41 -45.07 25.72 -10.06
C LEU A 41 -44.94 24.22 -9.84
N PRO A 42 -45.55 23.42 -10.72
CA PRO A 42 -45.34 21.97 -10.68
C PRO A 42 -43.85 21.65 -10.85
N LYS A 43 -43.32 20.81 -9.98
CA LYS A 43 -41.95 20.30 -10.08
C LYS A 43 -41.81 18.91 -9.50
N ASP A 44 -40.92 18.15 -10.05
CA ASP A 44 -40.58 16.80 -9.59
C ASP A 44 -39.22 16.83 -8.87
N ILE A 45 -39.15 16.25 -7.67
CA ILE A 45 -37.93 16.17 -6.87
C ILE A 45 -37.62 14.72 -6.61
N TYR A 46 -36.41 14.31 -6.99
CA TYR A 46 -35.91 12.93 -6.93
C TYR A 46 -34.73 12.84 -5.95
N PRO A 47 -34.98 12.48 -4.67
CA PRO A 47 -33.89 12.23 -3.72
C PRO A 47 -33.21 10.88 -3.99
N VAL A 48 -31.89 10.87 -4.16
CA VAL A 48 -31.12 9.67 -4.49
C VAL A 48 -29.97 9.49 -3.50
N GLY A 49 -30.05 8.45 -2.68
CA GLY A 49 -28.98 8.02 -1.81
C GLY A 49 -27.99 7.11 -2.56
N ALA A 50 -26.71 7.41 -2.47
CA ALA A 50 -25.66 6.60 -3.10
C ALA A 50 -24.42 6.54 -2.21
N SER A 51 -23.72 5.41 -2.16
CA SER A 51 -22.51 5.30 -1.34
C SER A 51 -21.33 5.98 -2.00
N GLN A 52 -20.56 6.71 -1.21
CA GLN A 52 -19.32 7.38 -1.59
C GLN A 52 -19.44 8.36 -2.79
N TYR A 53 -18.32 8.98 -3.17
CA TYR A 53 -18.29 9.92 -4.30
C TYR A 53 -18.59 9.26 -5.64
N THR A 54 -18.07 8.03 -5.86
CA THR A 54 -18.29 7.30 -7.11
C THR A 54 -19.76 6.93 -7.31
N GLY A 55 -20.46 6.50 -6.25
CA GLY A 55 -21.89 6.21 -6.32
C GLY A 55 -22.72 7.46 -6.64
N GLN A 56 -22.42 8.58 -5.99
CA GLN A 56 -23.09 9.85 -6.28
C GLN A 56 -22.81 10.35 -7.70
N ALA A 57 -21.57 10.23 -8.19
CA ALA A 57 -21.24 10.59 -9.58
C ALA A 57 -22.01 9.75 -10.62
N LYS A 58 -22.19 8.46 -10.36
CA LYS A 58 -23.03 7.59 -11.20
C LYS A 58 -24.51 7.99 -11.13
N ALA A 59 -25.00 8.42 -9.95
CA ALA A 59 -26.35 8.93 -9.82
C ALA A 59 -26.56 10.22 -10.65
N VAL A 60 -25.56 11.12 -10.61
CA VAL A 60 -25.56 12.33 -11.45
C VAL A 60 -25.57 11.97 -12.93
N ALA A 61 -24.71 11.03 -13.36
CA ALA A 61 -24.66 10.57 -14.75
C ALA A 61 -26.00 9.95 -15.22
N GLY A 62 -26.62 9.13 -14.37
CA GLY A 62 -27.94 8.56 -14.66
C GLY A 62 -29.02 9.61 -14.82
N ALA A 63 -29.05 10.60 -13.93
CA ALA A 63 -30.01 11.73 -14.05
C ALA A 63 -29.79 12.55 -15.34
N LEU A 64 -28.52 12.76 -15.74
CA LEU A 64 -28.19 13.45 -16.98
C LEU A 64 -28.61 12.64 -18.22
N ASP A 65 -28.43 11.31 -18.20
CA ASP A 65 -28.89 10.42 -19.28
C ASP A 65 -30.43 10.41 -19.41
N GLU A 66 -31.15 10.39 -18.30
CA GLU A 66 -32.61 10.51 -18.29
C GLU A 66 -33.08 11.83 -18.93
N LEU A 67 -32.47 12.96 -18.54
CA LEU A 67 -32.78 14.27 -19.11
C LEU A 67 -32.47 14.35 -20.60
N ARG A 68 -31.35 13.77 -21.02
CA ARG A 68 -30.99 13.66 -22.44
C ARG A 68 -32.02 12.85 -23.22
N ASN A 69 -32.43 11.69 -22.71
CA ASN A 69 -33.40 10.83 -23.35
C ASN A 69 -34.77 11.48 -23.42
N ALA A 70 -35.09 12.40 -22.50
CA ALA A 70 -36.27 13.25 -22.55
C ALA A 70 -36.14 14.44 -23.52
N GLY A 71 -35.01 14.59 -24.22
CA GLY A 71 -34.78 15.65 -25.20
C GLY A 71 -34.49 17.00 -24.60
N VAL A 72 -34.05 17.08 -23.32
CA VAL A 72 -33.74 18.34 -22.65
C VAL A 72 -32.45 18.94 -23.19
N SER A 73 -32.44 20.22 -23.48
CA SER A 73 -31.22 20.92 -23.92
C SER A 73 -30.20 21.05 -22.81
N PRO A 74 -28.88 20.74 -23.03
CA PRO A 74 -27.85 20.87 -22.03
C PRO A 74 -27.79 22.25 -21.33
N LYS A 75 -28.07 23.33 -22.03
CA LYS A 75 -28.11 24.71 -21.47
C LYS A 75 -29.22 24.94 -20.44
N ASP A 76 -30.23 24.08 -20.40
CA ASP A 76 -31.33 24.14 -19.45
C ASP A 76 -31.03 23.34 -18.16
N ILE A 77 -29.86 22.68 -18.11
CA ILE A 77 -29.43 21.78 -17.02
C ILE A 77 -28.28 22.40 -16.24
N ALA A 78 -28.38 22.35 -14.91
CA ALA A 78 -27.27 22.65 -14.02
C ALA A 78 -26.95 21.45 -13.12
N VAL A 79 -25.69 21.06 -13.04
CA VAL A 79 -25.13 20.18 -12.00
C VAL A 79 -24.51 21.09 -10.93
N VAL A 80 -25.07 21.06 -9.73
CA VAL A 80 -24.63 21.90 -8.62
C VAL A 80 -24.00 21.02 -7.55
N LEU A 81 -22.72 21.25 -7.26
CA LEU A 81 -21.95 20.49 -6.29
C LEU A 81 -21.97 21.21 -4.95
N ALA A 82 -22.59 20.60 -3.94
CA ALA A 82 -22.50 21.09 -2.56
C ALA A 82 -21.14 20.75 -1.94
N ASP A 83 -20.53 19.62 -2.39
CA ASP A 83 -19.15 19.23 -2.09
C ASP A 83 -18.33 19.31 -3.40
N GLU A 84 -17.42 20.26 -3.49
CA GLU A 84 -16.57 20.48 -4.66
C GLU A 84 -15.66 19.28 -4.96
N SER A 85 -15.39 18.42 -3.96
CA SER A 85 -14.62 17.18 -4.13
C SER A 85 -15.30 16.18 -5.09
N LEU A 86 -16.60 16.34 -5.35
CA LEU A 86 -17.34 15.56 -6.34
C LEU A 86 -17.02 15.94 -7.79
N LEU A 87 -16.34 17.05 -8.05
CA LEU A 87 -16.05 17.49 -9.42
C LEU A 87 -15.36 16.41 -10.25
N ASN A 88 -14.25 15.89 -9.77
CA ASN A 88 -13.48 14.86 -10.48
C ASN A 88 -14.26 13.57 -10.73
N PRO A 89 -14.92 12.96 -9.73
CA PRO A 89 -15.80 11.83 -9.96
C PRO A 89 -16.91 12.13 -10.99
N VAL A 90 -17.57 13.27 -10.89
CA VAL A 90 -18.65 13.66 -11.84
C VAL A 90 -18.12 13.78 -13.26
N LEU A 91 -16.97 14.44 -13.46
CA LEU A 91 -16.34 14.55 -14.79
C LEU A 91 -15.95 13.18 -15.36
N SER A 92 -15.51 12.25 -14.51
CA SER A 92 -15.10 10.90 -14.92
C SER A 92 -16.28 10.03 -15.39
N PHE A 93 -17.49 10.29 -14.92
CA PHE A 93 -18.69 9.57 -15.30
C PHE A 93 -19.64 10.39 -16.18
N LEU A 94 -19.21 11.58 -16.63
CA LEU A 94 -20.03 12.42 -17.48
C LEU A 94 -20.33 11.70 -18.80
N PRO A 95 -21.62 11.61 -19.24
CA PRO A 95 -21.95 10.98 -20.51
C PRO A 95 -21.31 11.70 -21.69
N GLU A 96 -20.73 10.96 -22.64
CA GLU A 96 -20.02 11.50 -23.83
C GLU A 96 -20.86 12.47 -24.68
N ALA A 97 -22.16 12.38 -24.57
CA ALA A 97 -23.09 13.27 -25.30
C ALA A 97 -23.03 14.73 -24.82
N TYR A 98 -22.46 14.99 -23.66
CA TYR A 98 -22.24 16.35 -23.16
C TYR A 98 -20.82 16.82 -23.55
N ASP A 99 -20.62 17.12 -24.82
CA ASP A 99 -19.34 17.55 -25.42
C ASP A 99 -18.93 18.98 -25.02
N LYS A 100 -19.92 19.81 -24.67
CA LYS A 100 -19.73 21.18 -24.19
C LYS A 100 -20.15 21.29 -22.73
N VAL A 101 -19.18 21.57 -21.89
CA VAL A 101 -19.37 21.73 -20.44
C VAL A 101 -18.73 23.02 -19.99
N ASN A 102 -19.48 23.84 -19.28
CA ASN A 102 -18.94 25.01 -18.59
C ASN A 102 -18.80 24.72 -17.10
N ILE A 103 -17.60 24.81 -16.58
CA ILE A 103 -17.27 24.57 -15.17
C ILE A 103 -16.88 25.91 -14.56
N THR A 104 -17.70 26.39 -13.62
CA THR A 104 -17.49 27.71 -13.01
C THR A 104 -16.63 27.67 -11.75
N MET A 105 -16.48 26.49 -11.15
CA MET A 105 -15.59 26.28 -10.01
C MET A 105 -14.17 26.00 -10.50
N GLY A 106 -13.16 26.44 -9.77
CA GLY A 106 -11.79 26.07 -10.08
C GLY A 106 -11.52 24.59 -9.80
N TYR A 107 -10.67 23.96 -10.61
CA TYR A 107 -10.20 22.60 -10.35
C TYR A 107 -9.28 22.61 -9.12
N PRO A 108 -9.54 21.82 -8.07
CA PRO A 108 -8.70 21.81 -6.87
C PRO A 108 -7.25 21.51 -7.20
N LEU A 109 -6.35 22.41 -6.83
CA LEU A 109 -4.94 22.30 -7.17
C LEU A 109 -4.30 21.05 -6.59
N ASP A 110 -4.69 20.63 -5.40
CA ASP A 110 -4.16 19.46 -4.71
C ASP A 110 -4.60 18.11 -5.35
N GLN A 111 -5.61 18.12 -6.20
CA GLN A 111 -6.07 16.96 -6.97
C GLN A 111 -5.33 16.82 -8.31
N THR A 112 -4.52 17.80 -8.70
CA THR A 112 -3.71 17.71 -9.90
C THR A 112 -2.53 16.77 -9.71
N ALA A 113 -2.17 16.04 -10.77
CA ALA A 113 -1.04 15.12 -10.73
C ALA A 113 0.28 15.83 -10.38
N LEU A 114 0.48 17.04 -10.92
CA LEU A 114 1.70 17.83 -10.65
C LEU A 114 1.82 18.28 -9.19
N ALA A 115 0.71 18.65 -8.54
CA ALA A 115 0.71 18.92 -7.11
C ALA A 115 1.02 17.66 -6.29
N GLY A 116 0.64 16.48 -6.80
CA GLY A 116 1.04 15.17 -6.26
C GLY A 116 2.56 15.02 -6.27
N THR A 117 3.20 15.25 -7.41
CA THR A 117 4.68 15.19 -7.56
C THR A 117 5.37 16.18 -6.60
N VAL A 118 4.87 17.42 -6.50
CA VAL A 118 5.40 18.42 -5.55
C VAL A 118 5.30 17.93 -4.10
N ARG A 119 4.19 17.30 -3.72
CA ARG A 119 4.01 16.72 -2.37
C ARG A 119 4.98 15.58 -2.09
N LEU A 120 5.25 14.72 -3.10
CA LEU A 120 6.27 13.67 -2.98
C LEU A 120 7.65 14.28 -2.72
N TRP A 121 8.04 15.29 -3.49
CA TRP A 121 9.29 16.00 -3.25
C TRP A 121 9.36 16.65 -1.86
N ILE A 122 8.30 17.33 -1.40
CA ILE A 122 8.22 17.88 -0.04
C ILE A 122 8.46 16.78 1.00
N THR A 123 7.89 15.59 0.78
CA THR A 123 8.08 14.45 1.68
C THR A 123 9.53 13.99 1.74
N VAL A 124 10.25 13.99 0.61
CA VAL A 124 11.70 13.71 0.57
C VAL A 124 12.46 14.69 1.46
N ILE A 125 12.18 15.98 1.36
CA ILE A 125 12.83 17.03 2.16
C ILE A 125 12.48 16.92 3.66
N GLU A 126 11.23 16.63 4.00
CA GLU A 126 10.81 16.43 5.40
C GLU A 126 11.58 15.29 6.07
N TYR A 127 11.78 14.17 5.36
CA TYR A 127 12.59 13.06 5.87
C TYR A 127 14.08 13.43 5.98
N ALA A 128 14.62 14.16 5.00
CA ALA A 128 15.99 14.63 5.06
C ALA A 128 16.25 15.53 6.27
N LEU A 129 15.35 16.47 6.58
CA LEU A 129 15.41 17.32 7.77
C LEU A 129 15.37 16.51 9.08
N LYS A 130 14.50 15.52 9.16
CA LYS A 130 14.41 14.63 10.33
C LYS A 130 15.69 13.82 10.52
N ASN A 131 16.32 13.39 9.43
CA ASN A 131 17.53 12.58 9.48
C ASN A 131 18.77 13.43 9.75
N GLN A 132 18.84 14.67 9.24
CA GLN A 132 19.93 15.61 9.51
C GLN A 132 20.12 15.89 11.00
N ARG A 133 19.02 15.95 11.76
CA ARG A 133 19.08 16.09 13.23
C ARG A 133 19.79 14.92 13.93
N ARG A 134 19.95 13.77 13.25
CA ARG A 134 20.55 12.55 13.80
C ARG A 134 21.96 12.28 13.28
N SER A 135 22.27 12.65 12.05
CA SER A 135 23.51 12.23 11.36
C SER A 135 24.39 13.37 10.83
N GLU A 136 24.00 14.64 11.00
CA GLU A 136 24.66 15.84 10.43
C GLU A 136 24.85 15.84 8.89
N LYS A 137 24.47 14.76 8.21
CA LYS A 137 24.60 14.60 6.76
C LYS A 137 23.27 14.81 6.08
N TRP A 138 23.28 15.50 4.93
CA TRP A 138 22.12 15.65 4.08
C TRP A 138 21.90 14.37 3.26
N THR A 139 20.99 13.50 3.73
CA THR A 139 20.67 12.20 3.15
C THR A 139 19.18 12.03 2.95
N PHE A 140 18.80 11.27 1.97
CA PHE A 140 17.41 10.98 1.63
C PHE A 140 17.04 9.54 1.99
N TYR A 141 15.84 9.39 2.52
CA TYR A 141 15.27 8.11 2.89
C TYR A 141 14.63 7.43 1.66
N TYR A 142 14.94 6.17 1.44
CA TYR A 142 14.59 5.46 0.21
C TYR A 142 13.11 5.48 -0.13
N ARG A 143 12.18 5.23 0.82
CA ARG A 143 10.74 5.17 0.53
C ARG A 143 10.22 6.45 -0.13
N SER A 144 10.60 7.59 0.41
CA SER A 144 10.18 8.87 -0.14
C SER A 144 10.84 9.14 -1.50
N LEU A 145 12.10 8.73 -1.64
CA LEU A 145 12.85 8.90 -2.88
C LEU A 145 12.33 7.99 -3.99
N CYS A 146 12.08 6.71 -3.68
CA CYS A 146 11.49 5.74 -4.60
C CYS A 146 10.10 6.18 -5.06
N ALA A 147 9.26 6.69 -4.15
CA ALA A 147 7.96 7.24 -4.50
C ALA A 147 8.06 8.43 -5.48
N LEU A 148 9.07 9.31 -5.30
CA LEU A 148 9.31 10.41 -6.24
C LEU A 148 9.86 9.89 -7.59
N PHE A 149 10.78 8.93 -7.58
CA PHE A 149 11.40 8.39 -8.78
C PHE A 149 10.45 7.51 -9.62
N THR A 150 9.43 6.92 -9.01
CA THR A 150 8.38 6.17 -9.71
C THR A 150 7.20 7.05 -10.14
N ASP A 151 7.18 8.33 -9.76
CA ASP A 151 6.13 9.25 -10.17
C ASP A 151 6.15 9.49 -11.70
N PRO A 152 5.02 9.29 -12.41
CA PRO A 152 4.97 9.40 -13.87
C PRO A 152 5.37 10.78 -14.39
N LEU A 153 4.98 11.86 -13.72
CA LEU A 153 5.30 13.21 -14.16
C LEU A 153 6.78 13.56 -13.89
N PHE A 154 7.32 13.11 -12.76
CA PHE A 154 8.74 13.31 -12.49
C PHE A 154 9.62 12.64 -13.56
N ASN A 155 9.19 11.46 -14.06
CA ASN A 155 9.87 10.75 -15.14
C ASN A 155 9.62 11.37 -16.52
N LYS A 156 8.38 11.78 -16.83
CA LYS A 156 7.98 12.31 -18.14
C LYS A 156 8.86 13.46 -18.61
N TYR A 157 9.24 14.36 -17.70
CA TYR A 157 10.05 15.56 -18.03
C TYR A 157 11.54 15.36 -17.84
N TRP A 158 11.97 14.15 -17.54
CA TRP A 158 13.40 13.81 -17.52
C TRP A 158 13.90 13.56 -18.94
N SER A 159 14.97 14.23 -19.33
CA SER A 159 15.62 14.08 -20.63
C SER A 159 17.16 13.98 -20.47
N GLY A 160 17.58 13.12 -19.53
CA GLY A 160 18.98 12.80 -19.31
C GLY A 160 19.53 11.76 -20.30
N PRO A 161 20.81 11.36 -20.13
CA PRO A 161 21.43 10.32 -20.96
C PRO A 161 20.65 8.99 -20.91
N ALA A 162 20.73 8.23 -22.00
CA ALA A 162 20.16 6.88 -22.05
C ALA A 162 20.79 5.99 -20.95
N GLY A 163 19.97 5.25 -20.21
CA GLY A 163 20.41 4.44 -19.08
C GLY A 163 20.57 5.20 -17.76
N GLU A 164 20.20 6.47 -17.69
CA GLU A 164 20.23 7.32 -16.51
C GLU A 164 18.86 8.01 -16.36
N ASN A 165 17.88 7.30 -15.79
CA ASN A 165 16.55 7.85 -15.53
C ASN A 165 16.06 7.52 -14.10
N PRO A 166 15.07 8.25 -13.56
CA PRO A 166 14.59 8.03 -12.20
C PRO A 166 14.08 6.61 -11.92
N LEU A 167 13.47 5.92 -12.89
CA LEU A 167 13.03 4.53 -12.73
C LEU A 167 14.19 3.56 -12.55
N GLU A 168 15.28 3.76 -13.30
CA GLU A 168 16.50 2.97 -13.14
C GLU A 168 17.18 3.26 -11.80
N TRP A 169 17.18 4.51 -11.36
CA TRP A 169 17.69 4.89 -10.03
C TRP A 169 16.88 4.23 -8.91
N ASN A 170 15.55 4.14 -9.06
CA ASN A 170 14.70 3.40 -8.15
C ASN A 170 15.12 1.92 -8.09
N ALA A 171 15.30 1.28 -9.24
CA ALA A 171 15.73 -0.11 -9.30
C ALA A 171 17.11 -0.33 -8.64
N GLU A 172 18.05 0.60 -8.81
CA GLU A 172 19.36 0.55 -8.16
C GLU A 172 19.29 0.71 -6.63
N ILE A 173 18.40 1.58 -6.12
CA ILE A 173 18.17 1.73 -4.67
C ILE A 173 17.67 0.41 -4.09
N VAL A 174 16.66 -0.18 -4.72
CA VAL A 174 16.06 -1.45 -4.28
C VAL A 174 17.07 -2.58 -4.35
N LYS A 175 17.68 -2.80 -5.53
CA LYS A 175 18.69 -3.86 -5.73
C LYS A 175 19.93 -3.69 -4.86
N GLY A 176 20.28 -2.46 -4.52
CA GLY A 176 21.41 -2.13 -3.64
C GLY A 176 21.08 -2.14 -2.16
N ASN A 177 19.85 -2.45 -1.76
CA ASN A 177 19.34 -2.38 -0.39
C ASN A 177 19.71 -1.07 0.34
N ARG A 178 19.50 0.07 -0.36
CA ARG A 178 20.01 1.38 0.06
C ARG A 178 18.96 2.16 0.86
N VAL A 179 18.94 1.99 2.17
CA VAL A 179 17.98 2.68 3.07
C VAL A 179 18.15 4.20 3.04
N PHE A 180 19.39 4.69 3.04
CA PHE A 180 19.71 6.10 2.93
C PHE A 180 20.71 6.34 1.81
N THR A 181 20.49 7.41 1.05
CA THR A 181 21.35 7.82 -0.06
C THR A 181 21.84 9.25 0.13
N SER A 182 23.03 9.57 -0.37
CA SER A 182 23.59 10.91 -0.23
C SER A 182 22.98 11.89 -1.24
N ALA A 183 22.67 13.10 -0.80
CA ALA A 183 22.21 14.17 -1.68
C ALA A 183 23.21 14.48 -2.80
N SER A 184 24.51 14.47 -2.50
CA SER A 184 25.58 14.75 -3.48
C SER A 184 25.60 13.76 -4.65
N GLU A 185 25.13 12.53 -4.44
CA GLU A 185 24.98 11.54 -5.49
C GLU A 185 23.89 11.96 -6.49
N TRP A 186 22.71 12.33 -5.98
CA TRP A 186 21.58 12.71 -6.82
C TRP A 186 21.82 14.04 -7.53
N VAL A 187 22.48 14.99 -6.88
CA VAL A 187 22.93 16.23 -7.53
C VAL A 187 23.81 15.93 -8.74
N ARG A 188 24.80 15.04 -8.60
CA ARG A 188 25.67 14.65 -9.73
C ARG A 188 24.92 13.96 -10.86
N ARG A 189 24.02 13.02 -10.54
CA ARG A 189 23.21 12.31 -11.55
C ARG A 189 22.25 13.27 -12.25
N CYS A 190 21.58 14.13 -11.49
CA CYS A 190 20.67 15.12 -12.06
C CYS A 190 21.37 16.26 -12.82
N ALA A 191 22.66 16.48 -12.63
CA ALA A 191 23.41 17.51 -13.35
C ALA A 191 23.54 17.22 -14.86
N THR A 192 23.40 15.96 -15.27
CA THR A 192 23.42 15.54 -16.68
C THR A 192 22.08 15.73 -17.38
N GLY A 193 21.01 16.00 -16.62
CA GLY A 193 19.65 16.16 -17.12
C GLY A 193 19.19 17.62 -17.18
N PRO A 194 17.87 17.85 -17.29
CA PRO A 194 17.30 19.18 -17.42
C PRO A 194 17.62 20.09 -16.22
N LYS A 195 17.77 21.37 -16.51
CA LYS A 195 17.95 22.38 -15.45
C LYS A 195 16.79 22.35 -14.47
N GLY A 196 17.12 22.37 -13.18
CA GLY A 196 16.14 22.33 -12.08
C GLY A 196 16.11 21.02 -11.31
N TYR A 197 16.39 19.86 -11.94
CA TYR A 197 16.42 18.57 -11.23
C TYR A 197 17.54 18.50 -10.19
N ALA A 198 18.77 18.90 -10.55
CA ALA A 198 19.88 18.91 -9.59
C ALA A 198 19.60 19.82 -8.39
N ALA A 199 19.02 21.01 -8.64
CA ALA A 199 18.69 21.97 -7.61
C ALA A 199 17.66 21.42 -6.58
N LEU A 200 16.76 20.50 -6.99
CA LEU A 200 15.79 19.87 -6.08
C LEU A 200 16.46 19.05 -4.97
N PHE A 201 17.66 18.54 -5.20
CA PHE A 201 18.42 17.71 -4.26
C PHE A 201 19.59 18.46 -3.62
N GLU A 202 20.04 19.57 -4.21
CA GLU A 202 21.16 20.38 -3.73
C GLU A 202 20.76 21.33 -2.59
N ALA A 203 19.59 21.95 -2.70
CA ALA A 203 19.12 22.96 -1.77
C ALA A 203 18.85 22.38 -0.37
N GLN A 204 19.40 23.03 0.66
CA GLN A 204 19.31 22.61 2.07
C GLN A 204 18.61 23.66 2.97
N ASP A 205 18.21 24.78 2.42
CA ASP A 205 17.55 25.87 3.12
C ASP A 205 16.22 26.27 2.47
N PRO A 206 15.31 26.94 3.20
CA PRO A 206 13.99 27.32 2.70
C PRO A 206 14.00 28.15 1.41
N LYS A 207 14.92 29.08 1.24
CA LYS A 207 15.02 29.94 0.03
C LYS A 207 15.46 29.11 -1.17
N GLY A 208 16.45 28.25 -0.96
CA GLY A 208 16.96 27.32 -1.97
C GLY A 208 15.86 26.37 -2.46
N TRP A 209 15.03 25.80 -1.56
CA TRP A 209 13.92 24.92 -1.94
C TRP A 209 12.89 25.61 -2.82
N MET A 210 12.50 26.85 -2.46
CA MET A 210 11.54 27.59 -3.26
C MET A 210 12.09 27.93 -4.64
N THR A 211 13.35 28.31 -4.73
CA THR A 211 14.03 28.59 -6.00
C THR A 211 14.18 27.34 -6.87
N ALA A 212 14.57 26.22 -6.26
CA ALA A 212 14.72 24.93 -6.93
C ALA A 212 13.39 24.45 -7.51
N LEU A 213 12.33 24.47 -6.69
CA LEU A 213 11.00 24.05 -7.11
C LEU A 213 10.45 24.96 -8.22
N GLN A 214 10.62 26.29 -8.11
CA GLN A 214 10.25 27.23 -9.18
C GLN A 214 11.00 26.96 -10.49
N SER A 215 12.29 26.64 -10.42
CA SER A 215 13.10 26.30 -11.59
C SER A 215 12.62 25.02 -12.27
N TRP A 216 12.30 24.00 -11.48
CA TRP A 216 11.76 22.74 -11.99
C TRP A 216 10.36 22.91 -12.61
N LEU A 217 9.46 23.62 -11.93
CA LEU A 217 8.12 23.91 -12.45
C LEU A 217 8.16 24.72 -13.76
N LYS A 218 9.10 25.64 -13.88
CA LYS A 218 9.32 26.40 -15.12
C LYS A 218 9.80 25.48 -16.26
N HIS A 219 10.62 24.48 -15.96
CA HIS A 219 11.01 23.47 -16.95
C HIS A 219 9.79 22.64 -17.37
N VAL A 220 9.01 22.11 -16.42
CA VAL A 220 7.78 21.35 -16.70
C VAL A 220 6.82 22.15 -17.59
N GLY A 221 6.49 23.37 -17.20
CA GLY A 221 5.54 24.21 -17.94
C GLY A 221 6.01 24.64 -19.34
N ARG A 222 7.33 24.60 -19.61
CA ARG A 222 7.88 24.90 -20.95
C ARG A 222 7.97 23.68 -21.85
N THR A 223 8.14 22.50 -21.25
CA THR A 223 8.33 21.24 -21.99
C THR A 223 6.99 20.59 -22.34
N GLU A 224 5.96 20.85 -21.53
CA GLU A 224 4.63 20.32 -21.79
C GLU A 224 3.93 21.10 -22.91
N GLU A 225 3.62 20.43 -24.01
CA GLU A 225 2.97 21.02 -25.17
C GLU A 225 1.51 20.57 -25.35
N HIS A 226 1.13 19.44 -24.74
CA HIS A 226 -0.13 18.74 -25.04
C HIS A 226 -1.11 18.66 -23.87
N ASP A 227 -0.70 19.03 -22.65
CA ASP A 227 -1.56 18.98 -21.47
C ASP A 227 -1.70 20.38 -20.83
N PRO A 228 -2.74 21.14 -21.20
CA PRO A 228 -2.98 22.47 -20.65
C PRO A 228 -3.17 22.48 -19.14
N LEU A 229 -3.69 21.38 -18.55
CA LEU A 229 -3.88 21.30 -17.11
C LEU A 229 -2.55 21.27 -16.37
N VAL A 230 -1.56 20.50 -16.88
CA VAL A 230 -0.22 20.47 -16.29
C VAL A 230 0.49 21.81 -16.45
N GLN A 231 0.36 22.48 -17.63
CA GLN A 231 0.93 23.82 -17.85
C GLN A 231 0.36 24.84 -16.86
N ASN A 232 -0.97 24.92 -16.77
CA ASN A 232 -1.65 25.84 -15.87
C ASN A 232 -1.32 25.55 -14.41
N THR A 233 -1.30 24.27 -14.02
CA THR A 233 -0.90 23.85 -12.67
C THR A 233 0.52 24.29 -12.35
N ALA A 234 1.47 24.09 -13.28
CA ALA A 234 2.86 24.52 -13.10
C ALA A 234 2.96 26.05 -12.93
N TYR A 235 2.22 26.81 -13.72
CA TYR A 235 2.13 28.25 -13.60
C TYR A 235 1.55 28.71 -12.27
N HIS A 236 0.44 28.12 -11.85
CA HIS A 236 -0.22 28.46 -10.58
C HIS A 236 0.67 28.14 -9.37
N ILE A 237 1.27 26.95 -9.30
CA ILE A 237 2.20 26.60 -8.21
C ILE A 237 3.43 27.53 -8.23
N HIS A 238 4.00 27.82 -9.40
CA HIS A 238 5.12 28.75 -9.53
C HIS A 238 4.77 30.15 -9.00
N THR A 239 3.58 30.67 -9.36
CA THR A 239 3.10 31.99 -8.92
C THR A 239 2.87 32.02 -7.41
N LEU A 240 2.27 30.96 -6.86
CA LEU A 240 2.07 30.78 -5.42
C LEU A 240 3.39 30.80 -4.65
N LEU A 241 4.40 30.08 -5.12
CA LEU A 241 5.73 30.08 -4.51
C LEU A 241 6.40 31.47 -4.63
N ALA A 242 6.22 32.17 -5.74
CA ALA A 242 6.72 33.54 -5.92
C ALA A 242 6.05 34.53 -4.94
N GLN A 243 4.75 34.41 -4.72
CA GLN A 243 4.01 35.20 -3.70
C GLN A 243 4.51 34.90 -2.30
N LEU A 244 4.65 33.60 -1.94
CA LEU A 244 5.21 33.20 -0.64
C LEU A 244 6.60 33.81 -0.43
N THR A 245 7.48 33.74 -1.43
CA THR A 245 8.84 34.30 -1.35
C THR A 245 8.82 35.82 -1.08
N ARG A 246 7.88 36.57 -1.67
CA ARG A 246 7.75 38.01 -1.46
C ARG A 246 7.15 38.37 -0.11
N THR A 247 6.24 37.54 0.39
CA THR A 247 5.47 37.82 1.60
C THR A 247 6.23 37.38 2.86
N LEU A 248 7.01 36.31 2.80
CA LEU A 248 7.80 35.81 3.92
C LEU A 248 9.05 36.65 4.11
N THR A 249 8.92 37.72 4.86
CA THR A 249 10.03 38.62 5.23
C THR A 249 10.82 38.15 6.45
N LEU A 250 10.25 37.23 7.24
CA LEU A 250 10.85 36.66 8.45
C LEU A 250 11.53 35.31 8.11
N GLU A 251 12.54 34.95 8.91
CA GLU A 251 13.10 33.61 8.90
C GLU A 251 12.05 32.63 9.41
N VAL A 252 11.58 31.74 8.54
CA VAL A 252 10.58 30.72 8.83
C VAL A 252 11.28 29.40 9.07
N GLU A 253 10.90 28.70 10.13
CA GLU A 253 11.40 27.34 10.37
C GLU A 253 11.12 26.46 9.14
N PRO A 254 12.10 25.64 8.68
CA PRO A 254 11.99 24.81 7.49
C PRO A 254 10.73 23.95 7.41
N LEU A 255 10.35 23.27 8.50
CA LEU A 255 9.15 22.43 8.54
C LEU A 255 7.85 23.25 8.45
N VAL A 256 7.85 24.48 8.97
CA VAL A 256 6.69 25.40 8.89
C VAL A 256 6.49 25.85 7.45
N LEU A 257 7.56 26.18 6.72
CA LEU A 257 7.46 26.53 5.29
C LEU A 257 6.86 25.37 4.47
N LEU A 258 7.35 24.15 4.67
CA LEU A 258 6.81 22.99 3.93
C LEU A 258 5.34 22.75 4.24
N LYS A 259 4.90 22.96 5.48
CA LYS A 259 3.46 22.93 5.86
C LYS A 259 2.66 24.02 5.18
N LEU A 260 3.20 25.25 5.13
CA LEU A 260 2.54 26.37 4.43
C LEU A 260 2.37 26.08 2.94
N ILE A 261 3.40 25.55 2.27
CA ILE A 261 3.29 25.16 0.86
C ILE A 261 2.19 24.10 0.69
N LYS A 262 2.19 23.05 1.51
CA LYS A 262 1.12 22.03 1.48
C LYS A 262 -0.27 22.60 1.72
N GLN A 263 -0.40 23.55 2.63
CA GLN A 263 -1.68 24.22 2.91
C GLN A 263 -2.15 25.04 1.71
N GLN A 264 -1.25 25.79 1.08
CA GLN A 264 -1.56 26.58 -0.11
C GLN A 264 -1.93 25.70 -1.31
N LEU A 265 -1.26 24.56 -1.51
CA LEU A 265 -1.66 23.59 -2.52
C LEU A 265 -3.07 23.04 -2.30
N ARG A 266 -3.50 22.86 -1.03
CA ARG A 266 -4.84 22.37 -0.70
C ARG A 266 -5.94 23.43 -0.90
N SER A 267 -5.63 24.69 -0.71
CA SER A 267 -6.59 25.79 -0.82
C SER A 267 -6.61 26.45 -2.21
N GLY A 268 -5.65 26.14 -3.06
CA GLY A 268 -5.54 26.69 -4.40
C GLY A 268 -6.46 25.97 -5.40
N THR A 269 -6.80 26.69 -6.46
CA THR A 269 -7.59 26.17 -7.59
C THR A 269 -6.94 26.57 -8.91
N VAL A 270 -7.18 25.79 -9.95
CA VAL A 270 -6.84 26.10 -11.35
C VAL A 270 -8.13 26.38 -12.08
N ASP A 271 -8.25 27.57 -12.70
CA ASP A 271 -9.47 27.96 -13.40
C ASP A 271 -9.62 27.20 -14.73
N PHE A 272 -10.83 26.79 -15.03
CA PHE A 272 -11.18 26.28 -16.35
C PHE A 272 -11.43 27.42 -17.32
N VAL A 273 -11.01 27.24 -18.56
CA VAL A 273 -11.32 28.16 -19.66
C VAL A 273 -12.52 27.60 -20.41
N GLY A 274 -13.65 28.32 -20.38
CA GLY A 274 -14.89 27.92 -21.04
C GLY A 274 -15.73 29.11 -21.44
N GLU A 275 -16.67 28.92 -22.37
CA GLU A 275 -17.65 29.92 -22.76
C GLU A 275 -18.80 29.95 -21.73
N PRO A 276 -19.04 31.06 -21.03
CA PRO A 276 -20.10 31.15 -20.05
C PRO A 276 -21.46 30.79 -20.65
N LEU A 277 -22.24 29.97 -19.94
CA LEU A 277 -23.62 29.59 -20.30
C LEU A 277 -23.77 28.77 -21.61
N GLU A 278 -22.70 28.30 -22.22
CA GLU A 278 -22.77 27.28 -23.28
C GLU A 278 -22.71 25.88 -22.72
N GLY A 279 -23.55 24.98 -23.24
CA GLY A 279 -23.56 23.53 -22.85
C GLY A 279 -24.09 23.30 -21.44
N LEU A 280 -23.67 22.16 -20.88
CA LEU A 280 -24.01 21.76 -19.51
C LEU A 280 -23.25 22.62 -18.51
N GLN A 281 -23.95 23.11 -17.50
CA GLN A 281 -23.36 23.95 -16.45
C GLN A 281 -23.02 23.08 -15.23
N ILE A 282 -21.75 23.07 -14.80
CA ILE A 282 -21.30 22.45 -13.56
C ILE A 282 -20.75 23.55 -12.66
N MET A 283 -21.31 23.68 -11.45
CA MET A 283 -21.00 24.79 -10.55
C MET A 283 -21.10 24.39 -9.08
N GLY A 284 -20.42 25.12 -8.21
CA GLY A 284 -20.64 25.04 -6.77
C GLY A 284 -21.95 25.70 -6.36
N ILE A 285 -22.38 25.45 -5.12
CA ILE A 285 -23.64 25.98 -4.61
C ILE A 285 -23.64 27.52 -4.54
N LEU A 286 -22.49 28.15 -4.31
CA LEU A 286 -22.37 29.60 -4.21
C LEU A 286 -22.34 30.30 -5.58
N GLU A 287 -21.84 29.61 -6.61
CA GLU A 287 -21.80 30.10 -8.00
C GLU A 287 -23.18 30.04 -8.67
N SER A 288 -24.10 29.20 -8.17
CA SER A 288 -25.49 29.14 -8.64
C SER A 288 -26.32 30.39 -8.34
N ARG A 289 -25.70 31.37 -7.73
CA ARG A 289 -26.31 32.61 -7.27
C ARG A 289 -26.97 33.37 -8.41
N THR A 290 -28.26 33.71 -8.26
CA THR A 290 -29.10 34.43 -9.21
C THR A 290 -29.40 33.75 -10.55
N LEU A 291 -28.91 32.54 -10.76
CA LEU A 291 -29.20 31.76 -11.97
C LEU A 291 -30.48 30.92 -11.79
N ASP A 292 -31.16 30.69 -12.90
CA ASP A 292 -32.35 29.84 -12.99
C ASP A 292 -32.13 28.78 -14.10
N PHE A 293 -32.43 27.52 -13.77
CA PHE A 293 -32.35 26.38 -14.70
C PHE A 293 -33.68 25.62 -14.66
N LYS A 294 -34.02 24.98 -15.78
CA LYS A 294 -35.21 24.13 -15.84
C LYS A 294 -35.01 22.82 -15.10
N HIS A 295 -33.82 22.28 -15.15
CA HIS A 295 -33.46 21.00 -14.52
C HIS A 295 -32.19 21.17 -13.70
N VAL A 296 -32.23 20.72 -12.44
CA VAL A 296 -31.15 20.89 -11.50
C VAL A 296 -30.75 19.53 -10.92
N VAL A 297 -29.47 19.20 -10.97
CA VAL A 297 -28.91 18.03 -10.32
C VAL A 297 -27.99 18.50 -9.19
N LEU A 298 -28.45 18.38 -7.94
CA LEU A 298 -27.70 18.75 -6.75
C LEU A 298 -26.95 17.53 -6.20
N ALA A 299 -25.64 17.61 -6.05
CA ALA A 299 -24.84 16.50 -5.55
C ALA A 299 -24.10 16.85 -4.25
N GLY A 300 -23.97 15.85 -3.36
CA GLY A 300 -23.29 16.01 -2.07
C GLY A 300 -24.16 16.68 -0.99
N VAL A 301 -25.47 16.49 -1.03
CA VAL A 301 -26.42 17.14 -0.11
C VAL A 301 -26.48 16.37 1.20
N ASN A 302 -25.39 16.40 1.97
CA ASN A 302 -25.27 15.73 3.26
C ASN A 302 -25.22 16.73 4.42
N GLU A 303 -25.64 16.27 5.60
CA GLU A 303 -25.45 17.03 6.84
C GLU A 303 -23.94 17.23 7.11
N GLY A 304 -23.56 18.44 7.50
CA GLY A 304 -22.16 18.81 7.70
C GLY A 304 -21.41 19.24 6.44
N VAL A 305 -22.01 19.05 5.24
CA VAL A 305 -21.56 19.58 3.94
C VAL A 305 -22.48 20.74 3.55
N LEU A 306 -23.77 20.52 3.57
CA LEU A 306 -24.80 21.51 3.28
C LEU A 306 -25.93 21.40 4.33
N PRO A 307 -25.93 22.26 5.36
CA PRO A 307 -24.97 23.32 5.69
C PRO A 307 -23.60 22.75 6.16
N ALA A 308 -22.55 23.57 6.02
CA ALA A 308 -21.17 23.17 6.28
C ALA A 308 -20.79 22.95 7.76
N GLY A 309 -21.74 22.69 8.62
CA GLY A 309 -21.56 22.32 10.03
C GLY A 309 -20.81 23.34 10.91
N ARG A 310 -20.76 23.07 12.21
CA ARG A 310 -20.18 23.94 13.25
C ARG A 310 -18.66 23.95 13.32
N ARG A 311 -17.91 23.90 12.21
CA ARG A 311 -16.43 23.84 12.20
C ARG A 311 -15.76 25.21 12.44
N PHE A 312 -16.22 26.02 13.42
CA PHE A 312 -15.52 27.25 13.79
C PHE A 312 -14.93 27.15 15.19
N ASN A 313 -13.65 26.87 15.28
CA ASN A 313 -12.85 27.19 16.46
C ASN A 313 -12.61 28.71 16.51
N SER A 314 -13.59 29.45 16.96
CA SER A 314 -13.46 30.89 17.22
C SER A 314 -12.99 31.09 18.66
N LEU A 315 -12.02 32.00 18.86
CA LEU A 315 -11.62 32.45 20.18
C LEU A 315 -12.74 33.15 20.93
N LEU A 316 -13.76 33.68 20.20
CA LEU A 316 -14.92 34.33 20.77
C LEU A 316 -16.04 33.32 20.96
N PRO A 317 -16.53 33.10 22.20
CA PRO A 317 -17.71 32.29 22.48
C PRO A 317 -18.97 32.77 21.75
N TYR A 318 -19.91 31.85 21.50
CA TYR A 318 -21.15 32.10 20.81
C TYR A 318 -21.95 33.26 21.45
N ASP A 319 -22.10 33.26 22.78
CA ASP A 319 -22.86 34.26 23.52
C ASP A 319 -22.30 35.68 23.37
N ILE A 320 -20.97 35.82 23.35
CA ILE A 320 -20.30 37.09 23.11
C ILE A 320 -20.58 37.56 21.69
N LYS A 321 -20.45 36.68 20.69
CA LYS A 321 -20.77 37.05 19.29
C LYS A 321 -22.21 37.54 19.16
N ARG A 322 -23.16 36.84 19.75
CA ARG A 322 -24.59 37.20 19.72
C ARG A 322 -24.84 38.52 20.38
N ASN A 323 -24.27 38.78 21.56
CA ASN A 323 -24.48 40.03 22.30
C ASN A 323 -23.88 41.24 21.58
N TYR A 324 -22.81 41.07 20.82
CA TYR A 324 -22.18 42.16 20.05
C TYR A 324 -22.61 42.20 18.58
N GLY A 325 -23.59 41.39 18.15
CA GLY A 325 -24.06 41.34 16.78
C GLY A 325 -23.05 40.87 15.75
N LEU A 326 -22.08 40.04 16.19
CA LEU A 326 -21.10 39.44 15.30
C LEU A 326 -21.69 38.20 14.61
N PRO A 327 -21.23 37.86 13.39
CA PRO A 327 -21.74 36.72 12.67
C PRO A 327 -21.51 35.39 13.44
N THR A 328 -22.56 34.58 13.48
CA THR A 328 -22.58 33.25 14.11
C THR A 328 -22.67 32.14 13.03
N TYR A 329 -22.83 30.91 13.42
CA TYR A 329 -23.12 29.82 12.48
C TYR A 329 -24.52 29.93 11.87
N GLU A 330 -25.48 30.55 12.58
CA GLU A 330 -26.87 30.71 12.11
C GLU A 330 -26.97 31.56 10.82
N GLU A 331 -26.20 32.64 10.77
CA GLU A 331 -26.14 33.47 9.56
C GLU A 331 -25.49 32.73 8.39
N LYS A 332 -24.48 31.88 8.67
CA LYS A 332 -23.84 31.06 7.63
C LYS A 332 -24.80 30.01 7.11
N ASP A 333 -25.49 29.29 8.00
CA ASP A 333 -26.48 28.29 7.62
C ASP A 333 -27.63 28.92 6.82
N ALA A 334 -28.03 30.15 7.17
CA ALA A 334 -29.03 30.92 6.42
C ALA A 334 -28.61 31.24 4.97
N VAL A 335 -27.32 31.50 4.73
CA VAL A 335 -26.78 31.68 3.36
C VAL A 335 -26.92 30.40 2.55
N TYR A 336 -26.49 29.27 3.10
CA TYR A 336 -26.59 27.99 2.43
C TYR A 336 -28.04 27.56 2.19
N ALA A 337 -28.94 27.77 3.18
CA ALA A 337 -30.36 27.53 3.04
C ALA A 337 -30.95 28.38 1.90
N TYR A 338 -30.60 29.66 1.83
CA TYR A 338 -31.05 30.55 0.75
C TYR A 338 -30.66 30.01 -0.62
N HIS A 339 -29.39 29.60 -0.83
CA HIS A 339 -28.92 29.07 -2.12
C HIS A 339 -29.60 27.75 -2.48
N PHE A 340 -29.72 26.83 -1.52
CA PHE A 340 -30.39 25.55 -1.70
C PHE A 340 -31.84 25.71 -2.17
N TYR A 341 -32.60 26.56 -1.52
CA TYR A 341 -34.02 26.81 -1.91
C TYR A 341 -34.12 27.66 -3.17
N ARG A 342 -33.23 28.62 -3.37
CA ARG A 342 -33.28 29.55 -4.50
C ARG A 342 -33.04 28.87 -5.84
N ILE A 343 -32.04 27.99 -5.95
CA ILE A 343 -31.73 27.29 -7.21
C ILE A 343 -32.87 26.37 -7.66
N GLN A 344 -33.65 25.86 -6.73
CA GLN A 344 -34.79 25.00 -7.01
C GLN A 344 -36.09 25.72 -7.20
N GLN A 345 -36.10 27.04 -6.99
CA GLN A 345 -37.38 27.83 -6.96
C GLN A 345 -38.14 27.70 -8.28
N ARG A 346 -37.44 27.77 -9.42
CA ARG A 346 -38.04 27.81 -10.77
C ARG A 346 -37.75 26.60 -11.61
N CYS A 347 -37.13 25.55 -11.06
CA CYS A 347 -36.89 24.36 -11.80
C CYS A 347 -38.19 23.54 -12.03
N LEU A 348 -38.21 22.78 -13.10
CA LEU A 348 -39.22 21.76 -13.40
C LEU A 348 -38.92 20.45 -12.75
N SER A 349 -37.64 20.07 -12.69
CA SER A 349 -37.19 18.88 -11.95
C SER A 349 -35.91 19.15 -11.20
N SER A 350 -35.73 18.43 -10.06
CA SER A 350 -34.50 18.46 -9.27
C SER A 350 -34.15 17.07 -8.81
N THR A 351 -32.98 16.57 -9.20
CA THR A 351 -32.38 15.34 -8.63
C THR A 351 -31.39 15.72 -7.55
N ILE A 352 -31.56 15.16 -6.36
CA ILE A 352 -30.73 15.50 -5.18
C ILE A 352 -30.01 14.27 -4.69
N THR A 353 -28.68 14.23 -4.85
CA THR A 353 -27.88 13.09 -4.39
C THR A 353 -27.24 13.34 -3.03
N PHE A 354 -27.17 12.31 -2.21
CA PHE A 354 -26.50 12.33 -0.91
C PHE A 354 -25.74 11.02 -0.64
N ASN A 355 -24.67 11.12 0.12
CA ASN A 355 -23.87 9.94 0.54
C ASN A 355 -24.63 9.18 1.63
N THR A 356 -24.68 7.85 1.50
CA THR A 356 -25.28 6.92 2.48
C THR A 356 -24.27 6.17 3.32
N ASP A 357 -22.97 6.37 3.08
CA ASP A 357 -21.90 5.68 3.79
C ASP A 357 -21.72 6.28 5.20
N THR A 358 -21.95 5.46 6.24
CA THR A 358 -21.86 5.86 7.63
C THR A 358 -20.43 5.82 8.20
N GLU A 359 -19.49 5.18 7.51
CA GLU A 359 -18.08 5.09 7.95
C GLU A 359 -17.28 6.36 7.63
N ALA A 360 -17.76 7.20 6.71
CA ALA A 360 -17.13 8.47 6.40
C ALA A 360 -17.34 9.49 7.52
N MET A 361 -16.27 10.12 7.98
CA MET A 361 -16.29 11.17 9.01
C MET A 361 -17.25 12.32 8.61
N GLY A 362 -18.47 12.34 9.16
CA GLY A 362 -19.52 13.32 8.88
C GLY A 362 -20.46 12.96 7.73
N GLY A 363 -20.51 11.70 7.31
CA GLY A 363 -21.33 11.24 6.18
C GLY A 363 -22.45 10.28 6.58
N GLY A 364 -23.29 9.98 5.63
CA GLY A 364 -24.38 9.00 5.73
C GLY A 364 -25.76 9.60 6.03
N GLU A 365 -25.84 10.79 6.60
CA GLU A 365 -27.11 11.47 6.83
C GLU A 365 -27.40 12.50 5.73
N PRO A 366 -28.61 12.49 5.15
CA PRO A 366 -29.03 13.52 4.23
C PRO A 366 -29.11 14.86 4.96
N SER A 367 -28.83 15.93 4.23
CA SER A 367 -28.95 17.30 4.75
C SER A 367 -30.32 17.56 5.38
N ARG A 368 -30.32 18.28 6.50
CA ARG A 368 -31.57 18.79 7.11
C ARG A 368 -32.40 19.59 6.12
N PHE A 369 -31.80 20.26 5.15
CA PHE A 369 -32.53 21.01 4.12
C PHE A 369 -33.33 20.10 3.19
N LEU A 370 -32.81 18.90 2.86
CA LEU A 370 -33.55 17.91 2.11
C LEU A 370 -34.72 17.36 2.92
N VAL A 371 -34.51 17.07 4.20
CA VAL A 371 -35.57 16.58 5.11
C VAL A 371 -36.68 17.66 5.27
N GLN A 372 -36.31 18.93 5.45
CA GLN A 372 -37.26 20.04 5.50
C GLN A 372 -38.06 20.15 4.21
N LEU A 373 -37.39 20.08 3.06
CA LEU A 373 -38.03 20.14 1.75
C LEU A 373 -39.10 19.06 1.57
N GLU A 374 -38.82 17.84 1.94
CA GLU A 374 -39.75 16.70 1.89
C GLU A 374 -41.01 16.94 2.73
N HIS A 375 -40.88 17.67 3.85
CA HIS A 375 -42.03 18.02 4.69
C HIS A 375 -42.79 19.24 4.21
N GLU A 376 -42.11 20.29 3.77
CA GLU A 376 -42.71 21.57 3.36
C GLU A 376 -43.49 21.47 2.05
N LEU A 377 -43.10 20.56 1.15
CA LEU A 377 -43.76 20.39 -0.13
C LEU A 377 -44.96 19.45 -0.12
N LYS A 378 -45.27 18.83 1.00
CA LYS A 378 -46.51 18.05 1.16
C LYS A 378 -47.72 18.90 0.87
N ASN A 379 -48.65 18.39 0.05
CA ASN A 379 -49.89 19.12 -0.34
C ASN A 379 -49.68 20.39 -1.15
N THR A 380 -48.60 20.51 -1.90
CA THR A 380 -48.35 21.58 -2.86
C THR A 380 -48.48 21.08 -4.30
N ALA A 381 -48.22 21.93 -5.30
CA ALA A 381 -48.14 21.52 -6.70
C ALA A 381 -46.85 20.71 -7.01
N CYS A 382 -45.96 20.54 -6.05
CA CYS A 382 -44.70 19.82 -6.19
C CYS A 382 -44.87 18.36 -5.81
N THR A 383 -44.23 17.46 -6.54
CA THR A 383 -44.14 16.03 -6.27
C THR A 383 -42.77 15.72 -5.73
N VAL A 384 -42.68 15.28 -4.49
CA VAL A 384 -41.43 14.70 -3.95
C VAL A 384 -41.53 13.20 -4.03
N HIS A 385 -40.71 12.63 -4.87
CA HIS A 385 -40.66 11.17 -5.07
C HIS A 385 -40.00 10.47 -3.86
N PRO A 386 -40.32 9.20 -3.60
CA PRO A 386 -39.65 8.41 -2.56
C PRO A 386 -38.13 8.40 -2.77
N ARG A 387 -37.37 8.36 -1.68
CA ARG A 387 -35.91 8.25 -1.76
C ARG A 387 -35.51 6.93 -2.47
N THR A 388 -34.73 7.07 -3.52
CA THR A 388 -34.13 5.94 -4.23
C THR A 388 -32.72 5.71 -3.70
N PHE A 389 -32.34 4.48 -3.49
CA PHE A 389 -30.98 4.13 -3.02
C PHE A 389 -30.26 3.34 -4.12
N LEU A 390 -29.20 3.92 -4.65
CA LEU A 390 -28.31 3.19 -5.55
C LEU A 390 -27.38 2.33 -4.71
N GLN A 391 -27.68 1.05 -4.66
CA GLN A 391 -26.76 0.06 -4.17
C GLN A 391 -25.96 -0.45 -5.37
N GLY A 392 -24.62 -0.35 -5.30
CA GLY A 392 -23.78 -1.16 -6.17
C GLY A 392 -24.15 -2.64 -5.99
N PRO A 393 -23.88 -3.51 -6.96
CA PRO A 393 -23.98 -4.93 -6.71
C PRO A 393 -23.19 -5.18 -5.44
N VAL A 394 -23.88 -5.57 -4.38
CA VAL A 394 -23.21 -6.19 -3.22
C VAL A 394 -22.52 -7.37 -3.87
N ALA A 395 -21.21 -7.25 -4.10
CA ALA A 395 -20.44 -8.46 -4.33
C ALA A 395 -20.89 -9.37 -3.19
N PRO A 396 -21.50 -10.54 -3.47
CA PRO A 396 -21.78 -11.47 -2.41
C PRO A 396 -20.50 -11.50 -1.62
N ASN A 397 -20.57 -11.27 -0.29
CA ASN A 397 -19.40 -11.39 0.56
C ASN A 397 -18.64 -12.53 -0.06
N SER A 398 -17.62 -12.23 -0.82
CA SER A 398 -16.76 -13.27 -1.32
C SER A 398 -16.22 -13.81 0.00
N MET A 399 -16.87 -14.86 0.51
CA MET A 399 -16.12 -15.84 1.28
C MET A 399 -14.86 -15.91 0.47
N GLU A 400 -13.76 -15.39 1.02
CA GLU A 400 -12.49 -15.20 0.30
C GLU A 400 -12.38 -16.39 -0.63
N GLN A 401 -12.58 -16.16 -1.93
CA GLN A 401 -12.50 -17.28 -2.88
C GLN A 401 -11.04 -17.68 -2.79
N LEU A 402 -10.81 -18.75 -2.03
CA LEU A 402 -9.49 -19.31 -1.89
C LEU A 402 -8.93 -19.49 -3.31
N PHE A 403 -7.72 -19.02 -3.51
CA PHE A 403 -7.07 -19.18 -4.80
C PHE A 403 -7.10 -20.66 -5.20
N SER A 404 -7.48 -20.95 -6.44
CA SER A 404 -7.53 -22.28 -7.00
C SER A 404 -6.99 -22.27 -8.42
N ALA A 405 -5.94 -23.03 -8.68
CA ALA A 405 -5.38 -23.22 -10.02
C ALA A 405 -5.66 -24.65 -10.49
N GLU A 406 -6.47 -24.79 -11.51
CA GLU A 406 -6.78 -26.08 -12.13
C GLU A 406 -5.56 -26.70 -12.81
N LYS A 407 -5.46 -28.02 -12.78
CA LYS A 407 -4.41 -28.77 -13.47
C LYS A 407 -4.72 -28.94 -14.95
N THR A 408 -4.54 -27.86 -15.70
CA THR A 408 -4.56 -27.91 -17.16
C THR A 408 -3.33 -28.66 -17.69
N PRO A 409 -3.33 -29.15 -18.93
CA PRO A 409 -2.17 -29.78 -19.54
C PRO A 409 -0.88 -28.96 -19.45
N SER A 410 -0.98 -27.64 -19.55
CA SER A 410 0.16 -26.72 -19.39
C SER A 410 0.69 -26.68 -17.96
N VAL A 411 -0.18 -26.80 -16.96
CA VAL A 411 0.21 -26.86 -15.54
C VAL A 411 0.89 -28.20 -15.22
N VAL A 412 0.39 -29.29 -15.77
CA VAL A 412 1.04 -30.61 -15.65
C VAL A 412 2.44 -30.57 -16.28
N GLN A 413 2.60 -30.02 -17.48
CA GLN A 413 3.89 -29.85 -18.14
C GLN A 413 4.84 -28.95 -17.30
N ALA A 414 4.32 -27.90 -16.68
CA ALA A 414 5.12 -27.06 -15.78
C ALA A 414 5.58 -27.82 -14.52
N PHE A 415 4.74 -28.73 -14.01
CA PHE A 415 5.08 -29.61 -12.88
C PHE A 415 6.19 -30.62 -13.28
N GLU A 416 6.10 -31.25 -14.44
CA GLU A 416 7.15 -32.11 -14.99
C GLU A 416 8.47 -31.36 -15.18
N ALA A 417 8.40 -30.14 -15.73
CA ALA A 417 9.57 -29.27 -15.87
C ALA A 417 10.18 -28.85 -14.52
N TRP A 418 9.37 -28.71 -13.47
CA TRP A 418 9.87 -28.47 -12.11
C TRP A 418 10.59 -29.70 -11.56
N MET A 419 10.04 -30.91 -11.73
CA MET A 419 10.69 -32.16 -11.31
C MET A 419 12.06 -32.34 -11.97
N ALA A 420 12.15 -32.07 -13.27
CA ALA A 420 13.38 -32.18 -14.03
C ALA A 420 14.42 -31.09 -13.66
N ARG A 421 13.98 -29.92 -13.24
CA ARG A 421 14.84 -28.78 -12.91
C ARG A 421 15.46 -28.90 -11.53
N GLY A 422 14.68 -29.31 -10.52
CA GLY A 422 15.19 -29.52 -9.17
C GLY A 422 14.14 -29.51 -8.07
N ILE A 423 14.05 -30.60 -7.38
CA ILE A 423 13.18 -30.81 -6.21
C ILE A 423 14.03 -30.59 -4.96
N SER A 424 13.67 -29.58 -4.15
CA SER A 424 14.31 -29.29 -2.87
C SER A 424 13.35 -29.51 -1.70
N ALA A 425 13.86 -29.62 -0.49
CA ALA A 425 13.06 -29.71 0.72
C ALA A 425 12.10 -28.55 0.86
N SER A 426 12.53 -27.33 0.54
CA SER A 426 11.68 -26.13 0.57
C SER A 426 10.55 -26.22 -0.45
N SER A 427 10.83 -26.67 -1.68
CA SER A 427 9.79 -26.81 -2.71
C SER A 427 8.78 -27.92 -2.40
N LEU A 428 9.21 -29.02 -1.78
CA LEU A 428 8.31 -30.07 -1.29
C LEU A 428 7.45 -29.56 -0.13
N ASN A 429 8.01 -28.77 0.77
CA ASN A 429 7.26 -28.14 1.86
C ASN A 429 6.22 -27.14 1.36
N GLU A 430 6.53 -26.36 0.32
CA GLU A 430 5.56 -25.51 -0.35
C GLU A 430 4.45 -26.36 -1.00
N LEU A 431 4.80 -27.42 -1.72
CA LEU A 431 3.83 -28.31 -2.38
C LEU A 431 2.85 -28.94 -1.39
N THR A 432 3.35 -29.41 -0.23
CA THR A 432 2.52 -30.09 0.79
C THR A 432 1.74 -29.12 1.66
N GLY A 433 2.34 -27.98 2.03
CA GLY A 433 1.79 -27.04 3.01
C GLY A 433 1.06 -25.84 2.40
N MET A 434 1.54 -25.33 1.26
CA MET A 434 1.05 -24.12 0.59
C MET A 434 1.00 -24.32 -0.94
N PRO A 435 0.07 -25.17 -1.43
CA PRO A 435 0.04 -25.54 -2.86
C PRO A 435 -0.17 -24.34 -3.81
N ASP A 436 -0.89 -23.32 -3.38
CA ASP A 436 -1.06 -22.05 -4.08
C ASP A 436 0.27 -21.31 -4.30
N ARG A 437 1.09 -21.20 -3.26
CA ARG A 437 2.44 -20.59 -3.34
C ARG A 437 3.39 -21.44 -4.17
N PHE A 438 3.30 -22.77 -4.05
CA PHE A 438 4.06 -23.68 -4.90
C PHE A 438 3.75 -23.44 -6.37
N TYR A 439 2.47 -23.38 -6.73
CA TYR A 439 2.03 -23.06 -8.09
C TYR A 439 2.62 -21.73 -8.57
N GLN A 440 2.43 -20.66 -7.78
CA GLN A 440 2.90 -19.33 -8.15
C GLN A 440 4.43 -19.25 -8.28
N LYS A 441 5.17 -19.74 -7.28
CA LYS A 441 6.64 -19.59 -7.23
C LYS A 441 7.39 -20.62 -8.08
N ARG A 442 6.92 -21.88 -8.13
CA ARG A 442 7.68 -22.98 -8.73
C ARG A 442 7.20 -23.33 -10.14
N LEU A 443 5.90 -23.27 -10.42
CA LEU A 443 5.36 -23.61 -11.71
C LEU A 443 5.32 -22.40 -12.65
N ILE A 444 4.60 -21.32 -12.32
CA ILE A 444 4.51 -20.13 -13.16
C ILE A 444 5.61 -19.10 -12.89
N ARG A 445 6.42 -19.28 -11.86
CA ARG A 445 7.61 -18.48 -11.53
C ARG A 445 7.33 -16.99 -11.33
N VAL A 446 6.26 -16.67 -10.62
CA VAL A 446 6.01 -15.30 -10.18
C VAL A 446 7.18 -14.89 -9.29
N LYS A 447 7.84 -13.80 -9.68
CA LYS A 447 8.87 -13.17 -8.86
C LYS A 447 8.20 -12.22 -7.88
N GLU A 448 8.52 -12.35 -6.61
CA GLU A 448 8.20 -11.32 -5.64
C GLU A 448 9.03 -10.07 -5.98
N GLU A 449 8.41 -8.89 -5.84
CA GLU A 449 9.14 -7.64 -5.98
C GLU A 449 10.19 -7.55 -4.88
N GLU A 450 11.41 -7.18 -5.27
CA GLU A 450 12.48 -6.92 -4.32
C GLU A 450 12.15 -5.63 -3.56
N GLU A 451 12.14 -5.70 -2.24
CA GLU A 451 11.97 -4.54 -1.37
C GLU A 451 13.25 -4.25 -0.59
N VAL A 452 13.45 -2.99 -0.25
CA VAL A 452 14.57 -2.60 0.62
C VAL A 452 14.30 -3.09 2.05
N GLU A 453 15.17 -3.95 2.56
CA GLU A 453 15.12 -4.45 3.93
C GLU A 453 15.84 -3.49 4.89
N GLU A 454 15.06 -2.76 5.68
CA GLU A 454 15.61 -1.85 6.71
C GLU A 454 16.12 -2.59 7.95
N GLN A 455 15.51 -3.73 8.23
CA GLN A 455 15.79 -4.54 9.40
C GLN A 455 16.27 -5.92 8.97
N VAL A 456 17.25 -6.42 9.71
CA VAL A 456 17.72 -7.80 9.52
C VAL A 456 16.57 -8.76 9.83
N SER A 457 16.05 -9.43 8.81
CA SER A 457 14.97 -10.41 8.92
C SER A 457 15.45 -11.71 9.58
N ALA A 458 14.52 -12.55 10.02
CA ALA A 458 14.86 -13.84 10.62
C ALA A 458 15.62 -14.75 9.64
N MET A 459 15.34 -14.65 8.34
CA MET A 459 16.03 -15.37 7.28
C MET A 459 17.47 -14.89 7.14
N VAL A 460 17.68 -13.58 7.06
CA VAL A 460 19.00 -12.95 6.95
C VAL A 460 19.85 -13.22 8.21
N MET A 461 19.22 -13.22 9.40
CA MET A 461 19.86 -13.65 10.65
C MET A 461 20.37 -15.10 10.56
N GLY A 462 19.54 -16.00 10.00
CA GLY A 462 19.94 -17.38 9.73
C GLY A 462 21.17 -17.45 8.83
N ASN A 463 21.13 -16.76 7.68
CA ASN A 463 22.23 -16.73 6.71
C ASN A 463 23.55 -16.24 7.34
N LEU A 464 23.51 -15.19 8.19
CA LEU A 464 24.68 -14.74 8.94
C LEU A 464 25.30 -15.84 9.77
N ILE A 465 24.48 -16.56 10.55
CA ILE A 465 24.95 -17.61 11.45
C ILE A 465 25.52 -18.79 10.66
N HIS A 466 24.80 -19.25 9.61
CA HIS A 466 25.26 -20.35 8.76
C HIS A 466 26.60 -20.02 8.09
N LYS A 467 26.73 -18.84 7.49
CA LYS A 467 27.99 -18.42 6.84
C LYS A 467 29.13 -18.21 7.83
N GLY A 468 28.81 -17.69 9.02
CA GLY A 468 29.78 -17.58 10.09
C GLY A 468 30.31 -18.93 10.56
N LEU A 469 29.42 -19.90 10.84
CA LEU A 469 29.79 -21.25 11.26
C LEU A 469 30.50 -21.99 10.15
N GLU A 470 30.03 -21.93 8.91
CA GLU A 470 30.71 -22.51 7.74
C GLU A 470 32.20 -22.12 7.71
N LYS A 471 32.47 -20.81 7.80
CA LYS A 471 33.84 -20.28 7.67
C LYS A 471 34.78 -20.75 8.76
N VAL A 472 34.29 -20.94 9.99
CA VAL A 472 35.10 -21.35 11.13
C VAL A 472 35.36 -22.87 11.10
N TYR A 473 34.39 -23.64 10.63
CA TYR A 473 34.51 -25.11 10.61
C TYR A 473 35.13 -25.70 9.32
N GLU A 474 35.06 -24.98 8.19
CA GLU A 474 35.58 -25.39 6.89
C GLU A 474 37.03 -25.96 6.96
N PRO A 475 38.00 -25.34 7.69
CA PRO A 475 39.39 -25.83 7.76
C PRO A 475 39.53 -27.15 8.51
N PHE A 476 38.51 -27.55 9.28
CA PHE A 476 38.54 -28.75 10.14
C PHE A 476 37.78 -29.94 9.55
N VAL A 477 37.23 -29.81 8.34
CA VAL A 477 36.55 -30.91 7.66
C VAL A 477 37.53 -32.07 7.42
N GLY A 478 37.14 -33.27 7.83
CA GLY A 478 37.97 -34.48 7.76
C GLY A 478 38.99 -34.68 8.90
N LYS A 479 39.09 -33.69 9.82
CA LYS A 479 40.05 -33.74 10.94
C LYS A 479 39.30 -33.83 12.27
N PRO A 480 39.89 -34.49 13.30
CA PRO A 480 39.32 -34.46 14.64
C PRO A 480 39.47 -33.07 15.24
N ILE A 481 38.40 -32.59 15.85
CA ILE A 481 38.38 -31.34 16.62
C ILE A 481 38.61 -31.70 18.07
N THR A 482 39.76 -31.26 18.61
CA THR A 482 40.18 -31.57 19.99
C THR A 482 40.07 -30.38 20.94
N ASN A 483 40.07 -29.17 20.41
CA ASN A 483 39.96 -27.98 21.20
C ASN A 483 39.25 -26.88 20.38
N ILE A 484 38.34 -26.15 21.03
CA ILE A 484 37.64 -24.98 20.46
C ILE A 484 37.85 -23.79 21.40
N ASP A 485 38.59 -22.78 20.94
CA ASP A 485 38.59 -21.48 21.60
C ASP A 485 37.29 -20.76 21.27
N VAL A 486 36.33 -20.83 22.20
CA VAL A 486 34.97 -20.32 22.00
C VAL A 486 34.96 -18.82 21.73
N ASP A 487 35.83 -18.05 22.41
CA ASP A 487 35.85 -16.60 22.24
C ASP A 487 36.44 -16.19 20.89
N GLN A 488 37.57 -16.78 20.53
CA GLN A 488 38.20 -16.54 19.23
C GLN A 488 37.29 -16.98 18.06
N TRP A 489 36.73 -18.19 18.13
CA TRP A 489 35.86 -18.71 17.06
C TRP A 489 34.56 -17.93 16.95
N THR A 490 33.99 -17.48 18.07
CA THR A 490 32.79 -16.60 18.03
C THR A 490 33.09 -15.31 17.30
N ALA A 491 34.26 -14.69 17.59
CA ALA A 491 34.63 -13.45 16.91
C ALA A 491 34.84 -13.66 15.40
N GLN A 492 35.51 -14.72 15.00
CA GLN A 492 35.76 -15.07 13.60
C GLN A 492 34.47 -15.39 12.84
N ALA A 493 33.59 -16.21 13.42
CA ALA A 493 32.31 -16.56 12.82
C ALA A 493 31.41 -15.35 12.65
N TYR A 494 31.35 -14.49 13.68
CA TYR A 494 30.55 -13.27 13.63
C TYR A 494 31.05 -12.30 12.56
N GLU A 495 32.37 -12.08 12.46
CA GLU A 495 32.98 -11.22 11.45
C GLU A 495 32.72 -11.73 10.02
N ALA A 496 32.86 -13.05 9.82
CA ALA A 496 32.54 -13.67 8.52
C ALA A 496 31.07 -13.51 8.15
N GLY A 497 30.14 -13.68 9.11
CA GLY A 497 28.72 -13.45 8.89
C GLY A 497 28.39 -11.98 8.60
N LEU A 498 29.03 -11.03 9.28
CA LEU A 498 28.90 -9.59 8.99
C LEU A 498 29.39 -9.25 7.58
N THR A 499 30.54 -9.81 7.19
CA THR A 499 31.07 -9.62 5.83
C THR A 499 30.06 -10.09 4.78
N TYR A 500 29.46 -11.26 4.99
CA TYR A 500 28.39 -11.76 4.13
C TYR A 500 27.20 -10.80 4.04
N LEU A 501 26.73 -10.25 5.18
CA LEU A 501 25.62 -9.27 5.16
C LEU A 501 25.96 -8.00 4.37
N ILE A 502 27.21 -7.56 4.43
CA ILE A 502 27.63 -6.33 3.73
C ILE A 502 27.85 -6.59 2.24
N GLU A 503 28.52 -7.65 1.88
CA GLU A 503 28.96 -7.91 0.51
C GLU A 503 27.88 -8.60 -0.35
N VAL A 504 27.10 -9.51 0.23
CA VAL A 504 26.10 -10.31 -0.48
C VAL A 504 24.69 -9.76 -0.28
N GLU A 505 24.27 -9.55 0.96
CA GLU A 505 22.94 -9.04 1.32
C GLU A 505 22.88 -7.49 1.23
N ARG A 506 24.01 -6.82 1.00
CA ARG A 506 24.15 -5.38 0.74
C ARG A 506 23.65 -4.46 1.85
N TYR A 507 23.70 -4.90 3.09
CA TYR A 507 23.43 -4.03 4.22
C TYR A 507 24.55 -3.00 4.40
N SER A 508 24.20 -1.74 4.66
CA SER A 508 25.20 -0.73 5.01
C SER A 508 25.71 -0.91 6.45
N LYS A 509 27.01 -0.72 6.68
CA LYS A 509 27.60 -0.78 8.02
C LYS A 509 26.90 0.15 9.02
N SER A 510 26.43 1.31 8.57
CA SER A 510 25.72 2.26 9.43
C SER A 510 24.33 1.74 9.83
N ALA A 511 23.61 1.05 8.94
CA ALA A 511 22.32 0.47 9.26
C ALA A 511 22.43 -0.72 10.23
N LEU A 512 23.49 -1.52 10.11
CA LEU A 512 23.74 -2.65 10.99
C LEU A 512 24.11 -2.22 12.42
N ASN A 513 24.77 -1.08 12.59
CA ASN A 513 25.25 -0.59 13.89
C ASN A 513 24.23 0.30 14.64
N GLN A 514 22.95 0.32 14.24
CA GLN A 514 21.94 1.19 14.83
C GLN A 514 20.63 0.47 15.13
N GLY A 515 19.95 0.95 16.17
CA GLY A 515 18.58 0.56 16.47
C GLY A 515 18.39 -0.94 16.70
N ARG A 516 17.34 -1.50 16.08
CA ARG A 516 16.97 -2.91 16.23
C ARG A 516 17.99 -3.86 15.59
N ASN A 517 18.67 -3.43 14.52
CA ASN A 517 19.67 -4.27 13.86
C ASN A 517 20.82 -4.61 14.77
N LEU A 518 21.32 -3.63 15.55
CA LEU A 518 22.38 -3.88 16.53
C LEU A 518 21.98 -4.95 17.55
N LEU A 519 20.74 -4.89 18.08
CA LEU A 519 20.23 -5.91 18.99
C LEU A 519 20.15 -7.30 18.33
N THR A 520 19.67 -7.34 17.10
CA THR A 520 19.58 -8.60 16.32
C THR A 520 20.96 -9.21 16.12
N LEU A 521 21.96 -8.40 15.79
CA LEU A 521 23.33 -8.86 15.59
C LEU A 521 23.96 -9.37 16.89
N GLU A 522 23.71 -8.73 18.02
CA GLU A 522 24.17 -9.25 19.34
C GLU A 522 23.50 -10.59 19.68
N ILE A 523 22.23 -10.77 19.31
CA ILE A 523 21.54 -12.06 19.44
C ILE A 523 22.21 -13.12 18.57
N CYS A 524 22.55 -12.82 17.30
CA CYS A 524 23.29 -13.74 16.43
C CYS A 524 24.63 -14.14 17.03
N LYS A 525 25.39 -13.18 17.54
CA LYS A 525 26.67 -13.44 18.22
C LYS A 525 26.51 -14.38 19.42
N LYS A 526 25.46 -14.15 20.23
CA LYS A 526 25.13 -15.03 21.35
C LYS A 526 24.78 -16.44 20.89
N MET A 527 23.99 -16.59 19.82
CA MET A 527 23.63 -17.90 19.26
C MET A 527 24.86 -18.66 18.76
N ILE A 528 25.74 -18.00 18.02
CA ILE A 528 27.02 -18.58 17.56
C ILE A 528 27.82 -19.07 18.77
N ARG A 529 27.96 -18.22 19.81
CA ARG A 529 28.70 -18.60 21.02
C ARG A 529 28.11 -19.81 21.74
N GLN A 530 26.79 -19.89 21.87
CA GLN A 530 26.09 -21.01 22.49
C GLN A 530 26.37 -22.35 21.74
N PHE A 531 26.33 -22.29 20.41
CA PHE A 531 26.63 -23.42 19.57
C PHE A 531 28.09 -23.87 19.73
N LEU A 532 29.05 -22.94 19.69
CA LEU A 532 30.48 -23.26 19.89
C LEU A 532 30.78 -23.79 21.30
N GLN A 533 30.06 -23.31 22.32
CA GLN A 533 30.14 -23.84 23.68
C GLN A 533 29.64 -25.30 23.79
N TYR A 534 28.58 -25.61 23.05
CA TYR A 534 28.08 -26.99 22.98
C TYR A 534 29.13 -27.92 22.34
N ASP A 535 29.72 -27.52 21.23
CA ASP A 535 30.74 -28.28 20.54
C ASP A 535 32.06 -28.37 21.32
N ALA A 536 32.48 -27.33 22.00
CA ALA A 536 33.66 -27.35 22.84
C ALA A 536 33.55 -28.41 23.96
N ARG A 537 32.36 -28.56 24.57
CA ARG A 537 32.10 -29.60 25.57
C ARG A 537 32.18 -31.00 24.96
N ARG A 538 31.63 -31.21 23.75
CA ARG A 538 31.67 -32.49 23.04
C ARG A 538 33.08 -32.85 22.61
N ALA A 539 33.82 -31.88 22.07
CA ALA A 539 35.23 -32.10 21.67
C ALA A 539 36.13 -32.45 22.85
N ALA A 540 35.83 -31.96 24.06
CA ALA A 540 36.55 -32.30 25.28
C ALA A 540 36.19 -33.70 25.86
N GLN A 541 34.99 -34.21 25.54
CA GLN A 541 34.48 -35.49 26.07
C GLN A 541 34.66 -36.67 25.14
N GLY A 542 34.68 -36.41 23.82
CA GLY A 542 34.74 -37.49 22.82
C GLY A 542 35.39 -37.06 21.51
N SER A 543 35.48 -38.01 20.56
CA SER A 543 36.01 -37.75 19.23
C SER A 543 34.94 -37.07 18.36
N LEU A 544 35.14 -35.81 18.03
CA LEU A 544 34.30 -35.06 17.12
C LEU A 544 35.01 -34.83 15.77
N ILE A 545 34.49 -35.43 14.70
CA ILE A 545 35.07 -35.34 13.36
C ILE A 545 34.01 -34.80 12.41
N LEU A 546 34.23 -33.62 11.81
CA LEU A 546 33.38 -33.10 10.78
C LEU A 546 33.60 -33.83 9.45
N LYS A 547 32.53 -34.25 8.81
CA LYS A 547 32.55 -34.84 7.47
C LYS A 547 32.18 -33.87 6.38
N GLY A 548 31.44 -32.82 6.71
CA GLY A 548 31.07 -31.76 5.79
C GLY A 548 30.35 -30.58 6.50
N VAL A 549 30.46 -29.41 5.93
CA VAL A 549 29.68 -28.19 6.28
C VAL A 549 29.13 -27.60 5.00
N GLU A 550 27.88 -27.09 5.04
CA GLU A 550 27.16 -26.55 3.87
C GLU A 550 27.32 -27.42 2.63
N THR A 551 27.17 -28.75 2.84
CA THR A 551 27.45 -29.79 1.82
C THR A 551 26.34 -29.79 0.78
N LYS A 552 26.67 -29.45 -0.47
CA LYS A 552 25.75 -29.49 -1.60
C LYS A 552 25.51 -30.90 -2.08
N LEU A 553 24.24 -31.26 -2.15
CA LEU A 553 23.77 -32.56 -2.62
C LEU A 553 22.93 -32.36 -3.89
N ASP A 554 23.17 -33.18 -4.89
CA ASP A 554 22.37 -33.29 -6.10
C ASP A 554 22.27 -34.75 -6.51
N PHE A 555 21.11 -35.19 -6.98
CA PHE A 555 20.88 -36.56 -7.44
C PHE A 555 19.79 -36.56 -8.52
N GLU A 556 20.04 -37.33 -9.59
CA GLU A 556 19.14 -37.47 -10.73
C GLU A 556 18.68 -38.90 -10.87
N MET A 557 17.38 -39.09 -11.10
CA MET A 557 16.81 -40.43 -11.36
C MET A 557 15.59 -40.32 -12.27
N LEU A 558 15.14 -41.41 -12.84
CA LEU A 558 13.82 -41.51 -13.48
C LEU A 558 12.79 -41.89 -12.43
N HIS A 559 11.63 -41.25 -12.50
CA HIS A 559 10.50 -41.62 -11.65
C HIS A 559 10.06 -43.05 -11.98
N PRO A 560 9.97 -43.95 -10.99
CA PRO A 560 9.76 -45.38 -11.28
C PRO A 560 8.42 -45.68 -12.00
N ILE A 561 7.37 -44.90 -11.72
CA ILE A 561 6.01 -45.05 -12.29
C ILE A 561 5.85 -44.17 -13.53
N LEU A 562 6.15 -42.87 -13.43
CA LEU A 562 5.88 -41.90 -14.50
C LEU A 562 6.93 -41.93 -15.62
N GLN A 563 8.10 -42.55 -15.41
CA GLN A 563 9.25 -42.58 -16.35
C GLN A 563 9.71 -41.14 -16.74
N LEU A 564 9.51 -40.18 -15.88
CA LEU A 564 9.91 -38.79 -16.05
C LEU A 564 11.23 -38.50 -15.30
N PRO A 565 12.09 -37.63 -15.83
CA PRO A 565 13.30 -37.23 -15.14
C PRO A 565 13.02 -36.44 -13.88
N MET A 566 13.66 -36.81 -12.79
CA MET A 566 13.64 -36.07 -11.53
C MET A 566 15.05 -35.69 -11.12
N LYS A 567 15.24 -34.46 -10.73
CA LYS A 567 16.47 -33.97 -10.13
C LYS A 567 16.18 -33.52 -8.70
N PHE A 568 16.95 -34.02 -7.75
CA PHE A 568 16.85 -33.59 -6.35
C PHE A 568 18.06 -32.75 -5.99
N ASN A 569 17.85 -31.73 -5.14
CA ASN A 569 18.93 -30.90 -4.63
C ASN A 569 18.72 -30.53 -3.16
N GLY A 570 19.81 -30.29 -2.46
CA GLY A 570 19.80 -29.88 -1.07
C GLY A 570 21.14 -29.36 -0.62
N VAL A 571 21.16 -28.68 0.50
CA VAL A 571 22.38 -28.27 1.20
C VAL A 571 22.22 -28.72 2.63
N VAL A 572 23.17 -29.52 3.11
CA VAL A 572 23.18 -29.98 4.50
C VAL A 572 24.13 -29.13 5.29
N ASP A 573 23.62 -28.51 6.36
CA ASP A 573 24.38 -27.54 7.14
C ASP A 573 25.64 -28.19 7.77
N ARG A 574 25.49 -29.42 8.31
CA ARG A 574 26.58 -30.09 8.96
C ARG A 574 26.46 -31.61 8.95
N LEU A 575 27.56 -32.29 8.61
CA LEU A 575 27.76 -33.71 8.69
C LEU A 575 28.90 -34.01 9.65
N GLU A 576 28.70 -34.91 10.61
CA GLU A 576 29.72 -35.22 11.61
C GLU A 576 29.71 -36.70 12.04
N VAL A 577 30.81 -37.14 12.59
CA VAL A 577 30.91 -38.37 13.36
C VAL A 577 31.30 -38.00 14.78
N TYR A 578 30.48 -38.40 15.73
CA TYR A 578 30.70 -38.21 17.15
C TYR A 578 30.53 -39.56 17.88
N GLU A 579 31.52 -40.00 18.62
CA GLU A 579 31.51 -41.30 19.34
C GLU A 579 31.09 -42.49 18.45
N ASN A 580 31.61 -42.54 17.23
CA ASN A 580 31.27 -43.54 16.21
C ASN A 580 29.83 -43.50 15.67
N ALA A 581 29.05 -42.48 16.00
CA ALA A 581 27.73 -42.24 15.40
C ALA A 581 27.83 -41.18 14.29
N PHE A 582 27.27 -41.47 13.10
CA PHE A 582 27.14 -40.50 12.03
C PHE A 582 25.89 -39.66 12.24
N ILE A 583 26.05 -38.34 12.23
CA ILE A 583 24.96 -37.40 12.56
C ILE A 583 24.80 -36.33 11.46
N ILE A 584 23.54 -36.09 11.06
CA ILE A 584 23.13 -35.07 10.10
C ILE A 584 22.45 -33.93 10.89
N TRP A 585 23.02 -32.76 10.85
CA TRP A 585 22.47 -31.58 11.53
C TRP A 585 21.98 -30.50 10.55
N ASP A 586 20.89 -29.88 10.93
CA ASP A 586 20.38 -28.67 10.31
C ASP A 586 20.23 -27.57 11.39
N TYR A 587 20.68 -26.37 11.11
CA TYR A 587 20.66 -25.26 12.06
C TYR A 587 19.37 -24.45 11.95
N LYS A 588 18.75 -24.17 13.08
CA LYS A 588 17.53 -23.37 13.10
C LYS A 588 17.65 -22.21 14.11
N SER A 589 17.51 -20.99 13.60
CA SER A 589 17.42 -19.76 14.40
C SER A 589 16.05 -19.57 15.07
N GLY A 590 15.01 -20.25 14.57
CA GLY A 590 13.66 -20.21 15.13
C GLY A 590 13.42 -21.25 16.22
N ALA A 591 12.24 -21.16 16.87
CA ALA A 591 11.80 -22.13 17.86
C ALA A 591 11.48 -23.50 17.22
N ILE A 592 11.91 -24.57 17.87
CA ILE A 592 11.61 -25.95 17.50
C ILE A 592 11.20 -26.69 18.77
N GLY A 593 10.03 -27.37 18.72
CA GLY A 593 9.60 -28.28 19.77
C GLY A 593 9.78 -29.77 19.37
N PRO A 594 9.71 -30.70 20.32
CA PRO A 594 9.78 -32.16 20.02
C PRO A 594 8.68 -32.60 19.04
N SER A 595 7.49 -32.01 19.09
CA SER A 595 6.38 -32.29 18.18
C SER A 595 6.69 -31.95 16.71
N ASP A 596 7.55 -30.95 16.48
CA ASP A 596 7.92 -30.50 15.13
C ASP A 596 8.79 -31.56 14.40
N LEU A 597 9.59 -32.32 15.15
CA LEU A 597 10.46 -33.36 14.64
C LEU A 597 9.91 -34.78 14.89
N SER A 598 8.70 -34.91 15.44
CA SER A 598 8.06 -36.24 15.60
C SER A 598 7.33 -36.63 14.32
N LEU A 599 7.47 -37.92 13.95
CA LEU A 599 6.87 -38.53 12.77
C LEU A 599 6.15 -39.83 13.17
N SER A 600 4.82 -39.85 13.08
CA SER A 600 4.03 -41.04 13.42
C SER A 600 4.07 -42.10 12.31
N GLY A 601 4.04 -41.69 11.05
CA GLY A 601 4.16 -42.48 9.84
C GLY A 601 4.66 -41.61 8.68
N LEU A 602 5.12 -42.26 7.58
CA LEU A 602 5.60 -41.52 6.41
C LEU A 602 4.48 -40.69 5.73
N ASP A 603 3.24 -41.11 5.84
CA ASP A 603 2.09 -40.39 5.31
C ASP A 603 1.91 -38.98 5.93
N ASP A 604 2.41 -38.76 7.15
CA ASP A 604 2.36 -37.46 7.81
C ASP A 604 3.19 -36.40 7.10
N LEU A 605 4.20 -36.79 6.35
CA LEU A 605 5.07 -35.88 5.58
C LEU A 605 4.30 -35.08 4.54
N TRP A 606 3.24 -35.65 4.01
CA TRP A 606 2.45 -35.06 2.91
C TRP A 606 1.27 -34.20 3.37
N LYS A 607 1.03 -34.12 4.69
CA LYS A 607 -0.07 -33.32 5.27
C LYS A 607 0.24 -31.84 5.44
N GLY A 608 1.46 -31.40 5.10
CA GLY A 608 1.86 -29.98 5.13
C GLY A 608 2.34 -29.45 6.49
N SER A 609 2.25 -30.26 7.56
CA SER A 609 2.67 -29.86 8.92
C SER A 609 4.06 -30.39 9.31
N LYS A 610 4.65 -31.30 8.54
CA LYS A 610 5.88 -32.03 8.85
C LYS A 610 7.06 -31.69 7.92
N GLY A 611 7.20 -30.42 7.59
CA GLY A 611 8.27 -29.96 6.70
C GLY A 611 9.69 -30.14 7.24
N LYS A 612 9.88 -30.09 8.56
CA LYS A 612 11.21 -30.32 9.18
C LYS A 612 11.66 -31.77 9.11
N PRO A 613 10.84 -32.77 9.48
CA PRO A 613 11.17 -34.18 9.23
C PRO A 613 11.40 -34.50 7.76
N LEU A 614 10.58 -33.95 6.85
CA LEU A 614 10.75 -34.12 5.41
C LEU A 614 12.13 -33.62 4.93
N GLN A 615 12.58 -32.44 5.42
CA GLN A 615 13.90 -31.91 5.11
C GLN A 615 15.03 -32.86 5.55
N ILE A 616 14.98 -33.36 6.76
CA ILE A 616 15.98 -34.28 7.32
C ILE A 616 16.02 -35.58 6.53
N LEU A 617 14.85 -36.18 6.26
CA LEU A 617 14.78 -37.45 5.53
C LEU A 617 15.26 -37.30 4.08
N LEU A 618 14.92 -36.20 3.43
CA LEU A 618 15.41 -35.90 2.08
C LEU A 618 16.94 -35.79 2.06
N TYR A 619 17.55 -35.14 3.03
CA TYR A 619 18.99 -35.00 3.13
C TYR A 619 19.68 -36.37 3.40
N ALA A 620 19.14 -37.15 4.33
CA ALA A 620 19.66 -38.49 4.61
C ALA A 620 19.56 -39.40 3.39
N TRP A 621 18.43 -39.35 2.67
CA TRP A 621 18.21 -40.12 1.45
C TRP A 621 19.16 -39.68 0.32
N LEU A 622 19.43 -38.41 0.11
CA LEU A 622 20.37 -37.90 -0.88
C LEU A 622 21.82 -38.38 -0.56
N LEU A 623 22.20 -38.31 0.71
CA LEU A 623 23.52 -38.82 1.16
C LEU A 623 23.67 -40.31 0.89
N TRP A 624 22.63 -41.11 1.14
CA TRP A 624 22.62 -42.56 0.88
C TRP A 624 22.69 -42.86 -0.61
N LYS A 625 21.90 -42.19 -1.45
CA LYS A 625 21.88 -42.39 -2.91
C LYS A 625 23.21 -42.05 -3.59
N LYS A 626 23.92 -41.07 -3.09
CA LYS A 626 25.23 -40.67 -3.63
C LYS A 626 26.38 -41.45 -3.07
N GLU A 627 26.12 -42.37 -2.15
CA GLU A 627 27.15 -43.16 -1.47
C GLU A 627 28.27 -42.30 -0.86
N LEU A 628 27.91 -41.05 -0.45
CA LEU A 628 28.87 -40.11 0.11
C LEU A 628 29.31 -40.44 1.53
N VAL A 629 28.60 -41.36 2.17
CA VAL A 629 28.82 -41.73 3.56
C VAL A 629 29.17 -43.21 3.63
N SER A 630 30.43 -43.52 3.94
CA SER A 630 30.91 -44.87 4.17
C SER A 630 30.63 -45.40 5.58
N HIS A 631 29.98 -44.59 6.44
CA HIS A 631 29.64 -44.98 7.81
C HIS A 631 28.45 -45.95 7.83
N PRO A 632 28.54 -47.07 8.60
CA PRO A 632 27.43 -48.03 8.68
C PRO A 632 26.17 -47.41 9.34
N PHE A 633 25.00 -47.93 8.98
CA PHE A 633 23.76 -47.64 9.68
C PHE A 633 23.76 -48.22 11.11
N PRO A 634 22.99 -47.66 12.06
CA PRO A 634 22.07 -46.54 11.87
C PRO A 634 22.76 -45.18 11.89
N TRP A 635 22.19 -44.22 11.14
CA TRP A 635 22.55 -42.81 11.22
C TRP A 635 21.63 -42.08 12.19
N HIS A 636 22.07 -40.95 12.71
CA HIS A 636 21.26 -40.05 13.52
C HIS A 636 21.02 -38.74 12.78
N SER A 637 19.96 -38.03 13.16
CA SER A 637 19.70 -36.72 12.61
C SER A 637 18.90 -35.84 13.56
N GLY A 638 18.99 -34.57 13.34
CA GLY A 638 18.24 -33.60 14.12
C GLY A 638 18.44 -32.19 13.66
N MET A 639 17.84 -31.27 14.43
CA MET A 639 17.99 -29.84 14.23
C MET A 639 18.58 -29.20 15.48
N PHE A 640 19.54 -28.33 15.29
CA PHE A 640 20.15 -27.61 16.39
C PHE A 640 19.43 -26.29 16.62
N LYS A 641 18.86 -26.12 17.81
CA LYS A 641 18.18 -24.89 18.23
C LYS A 641 19.18 -23.85 18.66
N LEU A 642 19.53 -22.92 17.78
CA LEU A 642 20.52 -21.87 18.05
C LEU A 642 20.14 -20.95 19.21
N GLN A 643 18.82 -20.73 19.43
CA GLN A 643 18.34 -19.88 20.54
C GLN A 643 18.62 -20.50 21.93
N SER A 644 18.45 -21.80 22.08
CA SER A 644 18.64 -22.50 23.36
C SER A 644 20.00 -23.16 23.50
N GLY A 645 20.74 -23.30 22.40
CA GLY A 645 22.00 -24.03 22.36
C GLY A 645 21.84 -25.53 22.61
N GLN A 646 20.68 -26.11 22.24
CA GLN A 646 20.35 -27.50 22.46
C GLN A 646 19.90 -28.17 21.16
N PRO A 647 20.30 -29.44 20.91
CA PRO A 647 19.81 -30.23 19.79
C PRO A 647 18.40 -30.75 20.04
N GLU A 648 17.67 -30.96 18.95
CA GLU A 648 16.41 -31.71 18.92
C GLU A 648 16.55 -32.82 17.88
N HIS A 649 16.32 -34.07 18.25
CA HIS A 649 16.49 -35.23 17.36
C HIS A 649 15.18 -35.59 16.66
N LEU A 650 15.28 -36.19 15.48
CA LEU A 650 14.15 -36.80 14.79
C LEU A 650 13.60 -37.95 15.66
N LEU A 651 12.31 -37.87 15.98
CA LEU A 651 11.62 -38.89 16.78
C LEU A 651 10.68 -39.71 15.90
N ARG A 652 10.91 -41.02 15.75
CA ARG A 652 9.99 -41.90 15.05
C ARG A 652 8.93 -42.44 16.04
N GLY A 653 7.67 -42.43 15.62
CA GLY A 653 6.54 -42.99 16.36
C GLY A 653 6.52 -44.51 16.29
N ALA A 654 5.52 -45.13 16.96
CA ALA A 654 5.41 -46.61 17.06
C ALA A 654 5.31 -47.31 15.70
N ALA A 655 4.65 -46.71 14.72
CA ALA A 655 4.50 -47.25 13.35
C ALA A 655 5.82 -47.31 12.56
N LEU A 656 6.83 -46.53 12.94
CA LEU A 656 8.14 -46.48 12.31
C LEU A 656 9.24 -47.08 13.21
N GLY A 657 8.86 -47.90 14.21
CA GLY A 657 9.81 -48.58 15.09
C GLY A 657 10.47 -47.68 16.14
N LYS A 658 9.71 -46.82 16.81
CA LYS A 658 10.01 -45.99 18.00
C LYS A 658 11.52 -45.82 18.33
N SER A 659 12.24 -45.07 17.52
CA SER A 659 13.68 -44.83 17.61
C SER A 659 14.05 -43.46 17.07
N ASN A 660 15.26 -42.99 17.32
CA ASN A 660 15.85 -41.80 16.72
C ASN A 660 16.75 -42.13 15.50
N ASP A 661 16.83 -43.42 15.14
CA ASP A 661 17.76 -43.91 14.13
C ASP A 661 17.18 -43.73 12.72
N ILE A 662 18.05 -43.42 11.77
CA ILE A 662 17.77 -43.50 10.34
C ILE A 662 18.41 -44.84 9.87
N THR A 663 17.56 -45.74 9.39
CA THR A 663 17.98 -47.04 8.85
C THR A 663 17.88 -47.04 7.32
N GLU A 664 18.57 -47.94 6.67
CA GLU A 664 18.48 -48.13 5.22
C GLU A 664 17.04 -48.48 4.78
N GLU A 665 16.33 -49.29 5.55
CA GLU A 665 14.94 -49.65 5.31
C GLU A 665 14.04 -48.40 5.32
N LEU A 666 14.19 -47.53 6.32
CA LEU A 666 13.46 -46.26 6.40
C LEU A 666 13.68 -45.38 5.16
N LEU A 667 14.93 -45.34 4.65
CA LEU A 667 15.24 -44.53 3.45
C LEU A 667 14.66 -45.12 2.17
N ARG A 668 14.58 -46.47 2.07
CA ARG A 668 13.87 -47.14 0.97
C ARG A 668 12.37 -46.87 0.99
N ASP A 669 11.75 -46.95 2.19
CA ASP A 669 10.34 -46.66 2.37
C ASP A 669 10.04 -45.19 2.08
N PHE A 670 10.92 -44.26 2.49
CA PHE A 670 10.83 -42.85 2.19
C PHE A 670 10.90 -42.60 0.68
N GLU A 671 11.84 -43.23 -0.05
CA GLU A 671 11.93 -43.11 -1.51
C GLU A 671 10.63 -43.53 -2.19
N LYS A 672 10.09 -44.68 -1.78
CA LYS A 672 8.81 -45.16 -2.31
C LYS A 672 7.68 -44.17 -2.03
N ALA A 673 7.53 -43.73 -0.79
CA ALA A 673 6.50 -42.80 -0.39
C ALA A 673 6.63 -41.43 -1.12
N LEU A 674 7.86 -40.95 -1.35
CA LEU A 674 8.12 -39.72 -2.12
C LEU A 674 7.70 -39.84 -3.59
N CYS A 675 8.09 -40.98 -4.22
CA CYS A 675 7.70 -41.27 -5.61
C CYS A 675 6.17 -41.42 -5.73
N ASP A 676 5.54 -42.18 -4.83
CA ASP A 676 4.09 -42.39 -4.85
C ASP A 676 3.34 -41.05 -4.68
N TYR A 677 3.79 -40.17 -3.78
CA TYR A 677 3.21 -38.84 -3.59
C TYR A 677 3.37 -37.97 -4.85
N LEU A 678 4.53 -37.91 -5.47
CA LEU A 678 4.74 -37.13 -6.69
C LEU A 678 3.90 -37.66 -7.86
N ALA A 679 3.73 -38.99 -7.99
CA ALA A 679 2.85 -39.59 -8.97
C ALA A 679 1.39 -39.29 -8.72
N GLU A 680 0.95 -39.30 -7.46
CA GLU A 680 -0.38 -38.92 -7.08
C GLU A 680 -0.66 -37.45 -7.44
N VAL A 681 0.22 -36.54 -7.03
CA VAL A 681 0.09 -35.11 -7.35
C VAL A 681 0.07 -34.88 -8.86
N HIS A 682 0.87 -35.62 -9.64
CA HIS A 682 0.88 -35.50 -11.11
C HIS A 682 -0.46 -35.92 -11.75
N SER A 683 -1.10 -36.98 -11.27
CA SER A 683 -2.20 -37.67 -11.95
C SER A 683 -3.59 -37.43 -11.35
N ASN A 684 -3.72 -36.93 -10.12
CA ASN A 684 -4.99 -36.85 -9.41
C ASN A 684 -5.98 -35.78 -9.91
N GLY A 685 -5.60 -34.91 -10.84
CA GLY A 685 -6.45 -33.85 -11.38
C GLY A 685 -6.91 -32.77 -10.38
N LEU A 686 -6.54 -32.87 -9.10
CA LEU A 686 -6.94 -31.92 -8.09
C LEU A 686 -6.21 -30.58 -8.28
N PRO A 687 -6.91 -29.42 -8.13
CA PRO A 687 -6.30 -28.12 -8.29
C PRO A 687 -5.30 -27.79 -7.18
N PHE A 688 -4.38 -26.85 -7.44
CA PHE A 688 -3.56 -26.23 -6.42
C PHE A 688 -4.37 -25.17 -5.70
N VAL A 689 -4.78 -25.43 -4.46
CA VAL A 689 -5.72 -24.59 -3.71
C VAL A 689 -5.00 -23.95 -2.52
N GLU A 690 -5.32 -22.67 -2.28
CA GLU A 690 -4.93 -21.99 -1.05
C GLU A 690 -5.57 -22.68 0.15
N LYS A 691 -4.77 -23.01 1.15
CA LYS A 691 -5.31 -23.54 2.42
C LYS A 691 -5.78 -22.39 3.28
N PRO A 692 -6.98 -22.48 3.91
CA PRO A 692 -7.47 -21.43 4.80
C PRO A 692 -6.48 -21.21 5.95
N LYS A 693 -6.18 -19.94 6.25
CA LYS A 693 -5.20 -19.55 7.29
C LYS A 693 -5.63 -19.95 8.71
N TYR A 694 -6.88 -20.26 8.91
CA TYR A 694 -7.45 -20.62 10.22
C TYR A 694 -8.49 -21.72 10.04
N GLU A 695 -8.15 -22.94 10.38
CA GLU A 695 -9.11 -23.89 10.90
C GLU A 695 -9.18 -23.64 12.41
N PHE A 696 -10.21 -22.94 12.88
CA PHE A 696 -10.57 -22.96 14.30
C PHE A 696 -11.12 -24.35 14.60
N ASN A 697 -10.27 -25.21 15.20
CA ASN A 697 -10.72 -26.41 15.89
C ASN A 697 -11.28 -26.04 17.26
#